data_f3317bea9653b589bbbb2dd97299dd77
#
_entry.id   f3317bea9653b589bbbb2dd97299dd77
#
_cell.length_a   1.000
_cell.length_b   1.000
_cell.length_c   1.000
_cell.angle_alpha   90.00
_cell.angle_beta   90.00
_cell.angle_gamma   90.00
#
_symmetry.space_group_name_H-M   'P 1'
#
loop_
_entity.id
_entity.type
_entity.pdbx_description
1 polymer ?
#
loop_
_entity_poly.entity_id
_entity_poly.type
_entity_poly.pdbx_seq_one_letter_code
_entity_poly.pdbx_strand_id
1 'polypeptide(L)'
;MSENVQENERFLPPTQIQTSTPYISLKELSKQYNIPVEFIDFKILNILTYYKNKDNDEPVYVPEENLNFFDDNAFYLDETLEIEQVYDVEFFDVRLNAVPKLPKIEIGVNSIVTKVVAKVKATKDCEYEQHYEDKLFEYIAKQLMKAQILIGIRIGKLKDELKQIASVVHVKGELDKDYILNITQGINPKKATDAKILYYYKDKLDAIKEEDKVDYADRGFVFGVAQDEVIMEEKKSHEGQNGRDARGKLLAVEKPKEDTGKEISISENIERVENDDSIIYIAKKSGYVVEKNGSFDIEERIEINEANFKTTGSIQAGTDTNVTLVVRETDTIKDAIGTGIIVEADEIEVKGNVGANAMVKANEVIIGGQTHQKAKIYAKNAKISIHIGKVEAENVEIDRLEGGNVVAKRVKINSVVGGSITAQNIQINTLGSNCTITASHLIDVRYLRGTDNKFIIDTSKMPESAEATQEQLNKIEYTKAELASLLKNIETKKNVINENKDSIYTIKAKVEELSKAKVIPPVTFMKKLKEYQGLVNEYNTLLKIFKDKKELLATLKDELEIMQNGIFSAKVINRGNWVELNEIRFVIVDPPQNVTYISKQNETAHAITLEKIGDGDEAEYKIKKSNKLEDYTDTNF
;
A
#
# COMPACT_ATOMS: atom_id res chain seq x y z
N MET A 1 0.38 78.61 52.22
CA MET A 1 -1.02 78.19 52.34
C MET A 1 -1.24 77.02 51.43
N SER A 2 -1.13 75.81 51.97
CA SER A 2 -1.41 74.57 51.29
C SER A 2 -2.86 74.25 51.47
N GLU A 3 -3.64 74.42 50.41
CA GLU A 3 -4.98 73.90 50.36
C GLU A 3 -4.93 72.38 50.33
N ASN A 4 -5.31 71.76 51.44
CA ASN A 4 -5.73 70.36 51.51
C ASN A 4 -7.05 70.23 50.79
N VAL A 5 -7.01 69.80 49.50
CA VAL A 5 -8.19 69.28 48.86
C VAL A 5 -8.40 67.88 49.43
N GLN A 6 -9.31 67.76 50.40
CA GLN A 6 -9.92 66.45 50.73
C GLN A 6 -10.71 66.03 49.52
N GLU A 7 -10.11 65.09 48.69
CA GLU A 7 -10.89 64.30 47.75
C GLU A 7 -11.96 63.55 48.57
N ASN A 8 -13.19 64.03 48.56
CA ASN A 8 -14.32 63.28 49.04
C ASN A 8 -14.41 62.00 48.25
N GLU A 9 -13.98 60.86 48.82
CA GLU A 9 -14.19 59.58 48.23
C GLU A 9 -15.65 59.38 47.86
N ARG A 10 -16.00 59.43 46.58
CA ARG A 10 -17.33 59.17 46.07
C ARG A 10 -17.59 57.69 46.06
N PHE A 11 -18.64 57.22 46.63
CA PHE A 11 -19.10 55.84 46.63
C PHE A 11 -20.36 55.72 45.76
N LEU A 12 -20.46 54.54 45.06
CA LEU A 12 -21.66 54.23 44.30
C LEU A 12 -22.74 53.69 45.25
N PRO A 13 -23.89 54.33 45.35
CA PRO A 13 -25.02 53.74 46.08
C PRO A 13 -25.56 52.55 45.32
N PRO A 14 -26.07 51.50 46.00
CA PRO A 14 -26.70 50.36 45.32
C PRO A 14 -27.76 50.87 44.31
N THR A 15 -27.50 50.51 43.02
CA THR A 15 -28.30 51.04 41.91
C THR A 15 -28.80 49.87 41.07
N GLN A 16 -30.12 49.68 41.03
CA GLN A 16 -30.76 48.63 40.25
C GLN A 16 -31.08 49.13 38.85
N ILE A 17 -30.67 48.34 37.82
CA ILE A 17 -30.88 48.65 36.40
C ILE A 17 -31.27 47.37 35.66
N GLN A 18 -32.30 47.50 34.82
CA GLN A 18 -32.61 46.47 33.81
C GLN A 18 -31.89 46.77 32.50
N THR A 19 -31.06 45.87 32.03
CA THR A 19 -30.22 46.10 30.85
C THR A 19 -29.88 44.80 30.14
N SER A 20 -29.73 44.82 28.81
CA SER A 20 -29.20 43.71 28.04
C SER A 20 -27.66 43.71 28.00
N THR A 21 -27.01 44.78 28.45
CA THR A 21 -25.55 44.98 28.35
C THR A 21 -24.95 45.49 29.67
N PRO A 22 -24.92 44.71 30.77
CA PRO A 22 -24.50 45.16 32.11
C PRO A 22 -23.10 45.80 32.13
N TYR A 23 -22.16 45.34 31.34
CA TYR A 23 -20.81 45.92 31.30
C TYR A 23 -20.74 47.29 30.59
N ILE A 24 -21.71 47.62 29.72
CA ILE A 24 -21.84 48.97 29.16
C ILE A 24 -22.43 49.89 30.22
N SER A 25 -23.52 49.46 30.88
CA SER A 25 -24.14 50.20 31.96
C SER A 25 -23.17 50.47 33.13
N LEU A 26 -22.30 49.49 33.46
CA LEU A 26 -21.23 49.65 34.45
C LEU A 26 -20.27 50.80 34.07
N LYS A 27 -19.85 50.88 32.81
CA LYS A 27 -18.96 51.96 32.32
C LYS A 27 -19.67 53.33 32.32
N GLU A 28 -20.95 53.34 32.06
CA GLU A 28 -21.76 54.57 32.11
C GLU A 28 -21.88 55.10 33.54
N LEU A 29 -22.16 54.20 34.50
CA LEU A 29 -22.21 54.57 35.95
C LEU A 29 -20.82 55.03 36.43
N SER A 30 -19.75 54.38 36.03
CA SER A 30 -18.37 54.80 36.33
C SER A 30 -18.09 56.24 35.87
N LYS A 31 -18.54 56.62 34.68
CA LYS A 31 -18.43 57.99 34.17
C LYS A 31 -19.37 58.97 34.96
N GLN A 32 -20.61 58.57 35.19
CA GLN A 32 -21.63 59.41 35.84
C GLN A 32 -21.24 59.79 37.27
N TYR A 33 -20.72 58.83 38.05
CA TYR A 33 -20.34 59.03 39.43
C TYR A 33 -18.88 59.41 39.62
N ASN A 34 -18.10 59.43 38.52
CA ASN A 34 -16.63 59.63 38.48
C ASN A 34 -15.88 58.70 39.44
N ILE A 35 -16.24 57.40 39.36
CA ILE A 35 -15.65 56.29 40.13
C ILE A 35 -14.95 55.38 39.16
N PRO A 36 -13.65 54.95 39.39
CA PRO A 36 -12.97 54.00 38.55
C PRO A 36 -13.75 52.68 38.39
N VAL A 37 -13.75 52.11 37.16
CA VAL A 37 -14.48 50.88 36.80
C VAL A 37 -14.14 49.72 37.74
N GLU A 38 -12.90 49.67 38.24
CA GLU A 38 -12.40 48.63 39.14
C GLU A 38 -13.04 48.60 40.53
N PHE A 39 -13.70 49.70 40.93
CA PHE A 39 -14.41 49.77 42.19
C PHE A 39 -15.92 49.52 42.05
N ILE A 40 -16.42 49.23 40.85
CA ILE A 40 -17.82 48.93 40.59
C ILE A 40 -17.97 47.48 40.17
N ASP A 41 -18.78 46.70 40.84
CA ASP A 41 -19.26 45.39 40.41
C ASP A 41 -20.79 45.36 40.48
N PHE A 42 -21.39 44.31 40.01
CA PHE A 42 -22.83 44.14 40.05
C PHE A 42 -23.23 42.74 40.49
N LYS A 43 -24.39 42.61 41.10
CA LYS A 43 -25.05 41.36 41.43
C LYS A 43 -26.18 41.13 40.42
N ILE A 44 -26.34 39.90 39.97
CA ILE A 44 -27.44 39.49 39.09
C ILE A 44 -28.65 39.20 39.97
N LEU A 45 -29.73 39.98 39.80
CA LEU A 45 -31.00 39.79 40.53
C LEU A 45 -31.91 38.85 39.73
N ASN A 46 -31.95 39.02 38.38
CA ASN A 46 -32.81 38.23 37.52
C ASN A 46 -32.24 38.13 36.10
N ILE A 47 -32.54 37.04 35.40
CA ILE A 47 -32.22 36.83 33.99
C ILE A 47 -33.52 36.57 33.25
N LEU A 48 -33.96 37.54 32.47
CA LEU A 48 -35.20 37.47 31.71
C LEU A 48 -34.87 37.02 30.28
N THR A 49 -35.34 35.83 29.89
CA THR A 49 -35.11 35.28 28.56
C THR A 49 -36.35 35.42 27.70
N TYR A 50 -36.18 35.98 26.52
CA TYR A 50 -37.21 36.13 25.51
C TYR A 50 -36.81 35.44 24.23
N TYR A 51 -37.80 34.93 23.50
CA TYR A 51 -37.59 34.46 22.13
C TYR A 51 -38.67 35.02 21.19
N LYS A 52 -38.28 35.09 19.92
CA LYS A 52 -39.18 35.43 18.80
C LYS A 52 -38.92 34.42 17.68
N ASN A 53 -39.97 34.00 16.95
CA ASN A 53 -39.89 33.17 15.77
C ASN A 53 -41.05 33.49 14.81
N LYS A 54 -41.13 32.75 13.70
CA LYS A 54 -42.20 32.93 12.68
C LYS A 54 -43.63 32.79 13.22
N ASP A 55 -43.82 32.08 14.33
CA ASP A 55 -45.15 31.80 14.92
C ASP A 55 -45.56 32.88 15.93
N ASN A 56 -44.60 33.72 16.37
CA ASN A 56 -44.79 34.76 17.35
C ASN A 56 -44.08 36.06 16.91
N ASP A 57 -44.87 37.05 16.49
CA ASP A 57 -44.34 38.35 16.05
C ASP A 57 -43.81 39.21 17.21
N GLU A 58 -44.31 39.03 18.45
CA GLU A 58 -43.86 39.68 19.65
C GLU A 58 -42.95 38.76 20.48
N PRO A 59 -41.94 39.34 21.20
CA PRO A 59 -41.07 38.56 22.08
C PRO A 59 -41.85 37.84 23.18
N VAL A 60 -41.69 36.52 23.27
CA VAL A 60 -42.31 35.66 24.29
C VAL A 60 -41.34 35.45 25.44
N TYR A 61 -41.77 35.77 26.66
CA TYR A 61 -41.01 35.52 27.89
C TYR A 61 -40.98 34.04 28.24
N VAL A 62 -39.78 33.51 28.57
CA VAL A 62 -39.58 32.12 29.01
C VAL A 62 -39.10 32.13 30.47
N PRO A 63 -39.88 31.61 31.42
CA PRO A 63 -39.44 31.44 32.80
C PRO A 63 -38.21 30.53 32.92
N GLU A 64 -37.38 30.74 33.96
CA GLU A 64 -36.15 29.98 34.19
C GLU A 64 -36.39 28.45 34.23
N GLU A 65 -37.48 28.02 34.84
CA GLU A 65 -37.89 26.61 34.93
C GLU A 65 -38.20 25.96 33.58
N ASN A 66 -38.51 26.77 32.57
CA ASN A 66 -38.87 26.30 31.21
C ASN A 66 -37.75 26.50 30.19
N LEU A 67 -36.54 26.89 30.57
CA LEU A 67 -35.42 27.09 29.65
C LEU A 67 -34.95 25.79 28.95
N ASN A 68 -35.31 24.61 29.50
CA ASN A 68 -35.12 23.32 28.85
C ASN A 68 -35.88 23.17 27.51
N PHE A 69 -36.86 24.05 27.23
CA PHE A 69 -37.54 24.16 25.96
C PHE A 69 -36.54 24.37 24.77
N PHE A 70 -35.43 25.06 25.02
CA PHE A 70 -34.36 25.24 24.03
C PHE A 70 -33.49 24.00 23.83
N ASP A 71 -33.68 22.93 24.62
CA ASP A 71 -32.96 21.66 24.42
C ASP A 71 -33.47 20.87 23.21
N ASP A 72 -34.70 21.19 22.74
CA ASP A 72 -35.20 20.65 21.47
C ASP A 72 -34.37 21.19 20.29
N ASN A 73 -33.71 20.29 19.59
CA ASN A 73 -32.84 20.64 18.45
C ASN A 73 -33.65 21.21 17.28
N ALA A 74 -34.86 20.71 17.02
CA ALA A 74 -35.68 21.20 15.91
C ALA A 74 -36.09 22.65 16.15
N PHE A 75 -36.52 22.97 17.37
CA PHE A 75 -36.85 24.34 17.76
C PHE A 75 -35.59 25.25 17.76
N TYR A 76 -34.50 24.79 18.35
CA TYR A 76 -33.27 25.59 18.44
C TYR A 76 -32.63 25.87 17.08
N LEU A 77 -32.89 25.05 16.05
CA LEU A 77 -32.42 25.23 14.68
C LEU A 77 -33.38 26.02 13.79
N ASP A 78 -34.55 26.41 14.28
CA ASP A 78 -35.48 27.23 13.49
C ASP A 78 -34.77 28.51 13.02
N GLU A 79 -34.68 28.72 11.71
CA GLU A 79 -33.93 29.83 11.11
C GLU A 79 -34.46 31.19 11.54
N THR A 80 -35.74 31.26 11.91
CA THR A 80 -36.42 32.50 12.36
C THR A 80 -36.31 32.77 13.85
N LEU A 81 -35.72 31.83 14.62
CA LEU A 81 -35.56 31.94 16.04
C LEU A 81 -34.52 33.01 16.42
N GLU A 82 -34.96 34.00 17.13
CA GLU A 82 -34.16 35.04 17.80
C GLU A 82 -34.31 34.88 19.32
N ILE A 83 -33.20 34.92 20.06
CA ILE A 83 -33.20 34.80 21.53
C ILE A 83 -32.51 36.03 22.11
N GLU A 84 -33.18 36.69 23.05
CA GLU A 84 -32.66 37.86 23.75
C GLU A 84 -32.72 37.63 25.27
N GLN A 85 -31.69 38.10 25.97
CA GLN A 85 -31.68 38.11 27.43
C GLN A 85 -31.52 39.54 27.96
N VAL A 86 -32.39 39.89 28.92
CA VAL A 86 -32.34 41.14 29.66
C VAL A 86 -32.07 40.80 31.11
N TYR A 87 -31.20 41.57 31.73
CA TYR A 87 -30.71 41.32 33.09
C TYR A 87 -31.15 42.41 34.06
N ASP A 88 -31.76 42.00 35.16
CA ASP A 88 -31.96 42.90 36.32
C ASP A 88 -30.70 42.79 37.18
N VAL A 89 -29.93 43.86 37.26
CA VAL A 89 -28.64 43.89 37.97
C VAL A 89 -28.60 45.00 38.97
N GLU A 90 -28.00 44.78 40.14
CA GLU A 90 -27.73 45.79 41.15
C GLU A 90 -26.25 46.13 41.20
N PHE A 91 -25.88 47.31 40.77
CA PHE A 91 -24.52 47.83 40.84
C PHE A 91 -24.17 48.31 42.22
N PHE A 92 -22.98 48.05 42.70
CA PHE A 92 -22.50 48.42 44.00
C PHE A 92 -20.99 48.74 43.98
N ASP A 93 -20.55 49.44 45.01
CA ASP A 93 -19.17 49.80 45.26
C ASP A 93 -18.46 48.63 46.00
N VAL A 94 -17.45 48.03 45.42
CA VAL A 94 -16.72 46.90 46.02
C VAL A 94 -15.95 47.26 47.29
N ARG A 95 -15.67 48.55 47.51
CA ARG A 95 -15.02 49.04 48.74
C ARG A 95 -15.93 48.98 49.96
N LEU A 96 -17.25 48.97 49.74
CA LEU A 96 -18.26 48.90 50.78
C LEU A 96 -18.73 47.46 51.05
N ASN A 97 -18.48 46.55 50.20
CA ASN A 97 -18.98 45.19 50.27
C ASN A 97 -17.80 44.14 50.15
N ALA A 98 -17.81 43.14 51.02
CA ALA A 98 -16.87 42.07 50.95
C ALA A 98 -17.14 41.22 49.67
N VAL A 99 -16.13 41.10 48.81
CA VAL A 99 -16.23 40.22 47.63
C VAL A 99 -15.82 38.79 48.04
N PRO A 100 -16.64 37.77 47.76
CA PRO A 100 -16.31 36.39 48.10
C PRO A 100 -15.00 35.93 47.43
N LYS A 101 -14.16 35.21 48.16
CA LYS A 101 -12.97 34.57 47.60
C LYS A 101 -13.34 33.30 46.83
N LEU A 102 -13.68 33.44 45.56
CA LEU A 102 -13.94 32.32 44.66
C LEU A 102 -12.69 31.85 43.97
N PRO A 103 -12.62 30.57 43.57
CA PRO A 103 -11.54 30.07 42.74
C PRO A 103 -11.50 30.79 41.39
N LYS A 104 -10.31 30.89 40.78
CA LYS A 104 -10.20 31.49 39.46
C LYS A 104 -10.90 30.60 38.43
N ILE A 105 -11.83 31.19 37.67
CA ILE A 105 -12.57 30.50 36.60
C ILE A 105 -12.21 31.13 35.27
N GLU A 106 -11.80 30.30 34.33
CA GLU A 106 -11.46 30.69 32.96
C GLU A 106 -12.49 30.10 32.00
N ILE A 107 -13.11 30.93 31.16
CA ILE A 107 -14.06 30.48 30.15
C ILE A 107 -13.33 30.22 28.82
N GLY A 108 -13.53 29.05 28.24
CA GLY A 108 -13.05 28.66 26.93
C GLY A 108 -14.19 28.41 25.95
N VAL A 109 -14.00 28.81 24.69
CA VAL A 109 -14.98 28.61 23.63
C VAL A 109 -14.25 28.05 22.40
N ASN A 110 -14.91 27.20 21.59
CA ASN A 110 -14.38 26.79 20.30
C ASN A 110 -14.57 27.93 19.27
N SER A 111 -13.93 27.79 18.11
CA SER A 111 -13.90 28.84 17.06
C SER A 111 -15.26 29.30 16.56
N ILE A 112 -16.27 28.44 16.60
CA ILE A 112 -17.65 28.72 16.15
C ILE A 112 -18.63 28.91 17.32
N VAL A 113 -18.12 29.00 18.56
CA VAL A 113 -18.88 29.23 19.79
C VAL A 113 -20.02 28.23 20.02
N THR A 114 -19.92 27.03 19.53
CA THR A 114 -20.91 25.95 19.76
C THR A 114 -20.59 25.11 20.98
N LYS A 115 -19.41 25.25 21.57
CA LYS A 115 -19.03 24.59 22.82
C LYS A 115 -18.40 25.62 23.75
N VAL A 116 -18.98 25.76 24.95
CA VAL A 116 -18.50 26.67 25.99
C VAL A 116 -18.15 25.84 27.21
N VAL A 117 -16.94 26.00 27.70
CA VAL A 117 -16.44 25.30 28.89
C VAL A 117 -15.92 26.30 29.91
N ALA A 118 -16.04 26.00 31.19
CA ALA A 118 -15.34 26.70 32.26
C ALA A 118 -14.29 25.81 32.87
N LYS A 119 -13.11 26.35 33.11
CA LYS A 119 -12.05 25.73 33.88
C LYS A 119 -11.94 26.39 35.24
N VAL A 120 -12.41 25.70 36.27
CA VAL A 120 -12.25 26.11 37.67
C VAL A 120 -10.87 25.63 38.12
N LYS A 121 -10.00 26.56 38.49
CA LYS A 121 -8.61 26.25 38.87
C LYS A 121 -8.51 25.67 40.26
N ALA A 122 -7.56 24.75 40.44
CA ALA A 122 -7.15 24.30 41.76
C ALA A 122 -6.76 25.48 42.66
N THR A 123 -7.28 25.52 43.87
CA THR A 123 -7.08 26.63 44.81
C THR A 123 -7.00 26.07 46.25
N LYS A 124 -5.99 26.46 47.02
CA LYS A 124 -5.75 25.93 48.37
C LYS A 124 -6.57 26.62 49.45
N ASP A 125 -6.99 27.86 49.22
CA ASP A 125 -7.74 28.68 50.18
C ASP A 125 -9.12 29.03 49.61
N CYS A 126 -10.09 28.14 49.82
CA CYS A 126 -11.49 28.39 49.48
C CYS A 126 -12.28 28.60 50.76
N GLU A 127 -12.99 29.72 50.85
CA GLU A 127 -13.93 29.97 51.94
C GLU A 127 -15.31 29.51 51.49
N TYR A 128 -15.81 28.42 52.12
CA TYR A 128 -17.19 27.98 51.85
C TYR A 128 -18.18 28.90 52.51
N GLU A 129 -19.16 29.35 51.73
CA GLU A 129 -20.31 30.10 52.20
C GLU A 129 -21.60 29.39 51.76
N GLN A 130 -22.70 29.71 52.44
CA GLN A 130 -24.01 29.19 52.06
C GLN A 130 -24.34 29.58 50.61
N HIS A 131 -24.91 28.64 49.84
CA HIS A 131 -25.20 28.84 48.41
C HIS A 131 -23.95 29.09 47.56
N TYR A 132 -22.85 28.35 47.85
CA TYR A 132 -21.59 28.50 47.16
C TYR A 132 -21.70 28.20 45.66
N GLU A 133 -22.53 27.21 45.28
CA GLU A 133 -22.84 26.86 43.89
C GLU A 133 -23.47 28.02 43.13
N ASP A 134 -24.37 28.81 43.79
CA ASP A 134 -25.02 29.97 43.17
C ASP A 134 -24.00 31.09 42.91
N LYS A 135 -23.04 31.28 43.83
CA LYS A 135 -21.96 32.27 43.67
C LYS A 135 -21.00 31.86 42.53
N LEU A 136 -20.68 30.55 42.39
CA LEU A 136 -19.91 30.07 41.26
C LEU A 136 -20.65 30.27 39.95
N PHE A 137 -21.97 29.98 39.94
CA PHE A 137 -22.82 30.21 38.78
C PHE A 137 -22.88 31.69 38.40
N GLU A 138 -23.09 32.60 39.39
CA GLU A 138 -23.10 34.04 39.16
C GLU A 138 -21.77 34.53 38.56
N TYR A 139 -20.64 34.04 39.06
CA TYR A 139 -19.32 34.38 38.48
C TYR A 139 -19.23 33.95 37.03
N ILE A 140 -19.64 32.69 36.72
CA ILE A 140 -19.68 32.18 35.36
C ILE A 140 -20.61 33.01 34.50
N ALA A 141 -21.83 33.32 34.99
CA ALA A 141 -22.84 34.13 34.29
C ALA A 141 -22.28 35.50 33.90
N LYS A 142 -21.58 36.20 34.82
CA LYS A 142 -20.93 37.49 34.54
C LYS A 142 -19.91 37.37 33.38
N GLN A 143 -19.13 36.28 33.33
CA GLN A 143 -18.19 36.05 32.22
C GLN A 143 -18.91 35.74 30.89
N LEU A 144 -20.04 35.00 30.94
CA LEU A 144 -20.87 34.71 29.76
C LEU A 144 -21.52 36.00 29.22
N MET A 145 -22.03 36.88 30.09
CA MET A 145 -22.55 38.22 29.71
C MET A 145 -21.48 39.03 28.97
N LYS A 146 -20.24 39.03 29.46
CA LYS A 146 -19.12 39.72 28.83
C LYS A 146 -18.81 39.17 27.42
N ALA A 147 -19.02 37.89 27.20
CA ALA A 147 -18.83 37.20 25.93
C ALA A 147 -20.10 37.16 25.05
N GLN A 148 -21.22 37.76 25.55
CA GLN A 148 -22.53 37.71 24.90
C GLN A 148 -23.05 36.28 24.65
N ILE A 149 -22.77 35.35 25.57
CA ILE A 149 -23.23 33.97 25.52
C ILE A 149 -24.50 33.87 26.37
N LEU A 150 -25.50 33.15 25.83
CA LEU A 150 -26.79 32.97 26.52
C LEU A 150 -26.61 32.15 27.80
N ILE A 151 -27.24 32.59 28.88
CA ILE A 151 -27.12 31.99 30.19
C ILE A 151 -28.33 31.10 30.46
N GLY A 152 -28.12 29.94 31.07
CA GLY A 152 -29.20 29.04 31.47
C GLY A 152 -29.75 28.17 30.32
N ILE A 153 -29.36 28.42 29.09
CA ILE A 153 -29.83 27.68 27.89
C ILE A 153 -28.88 26.54 27.57
N ARG A 154 -29.44 25.33 27.35
CA ARG A 154 -28.68 24.10 26.94
C ARG A 154 -27.51 23.78 27.87
N ILE A 155 -27.70 23.97 29.17
CA ILE A 155 -26.65 23.86 30.20
C ILE A 155 -26.33 22.41 30.61
N GLY A 156 -27.11 21.43 30.16
CA GLY A 156 -26.92 20.01 30.48
C GLY A 156 -26.84 19.75 31.99
N LYS A 157 -25.70 19.25 32.47
CA LYS A 157 -25.46 18.86 33.88
C LYS A 157 -24.76 19.95 34.73
N LEU A 158 -24.62 21.16 34.22
CA LEU A 158 -23.83 22.21 34.86
C LEU A 158 -24.23 22.47 36.32
N LYS A 159 -25.56 22.55 36.63
CA LYS A 159 -26.04 22.78 38.00
C LYS A 159 -25.59 21.67 38.97
N ASP A 160 -25.57 20.40 38.53
CA ASP A 160 -25.13 19.27 39.35
C ASP A 160 -23.59 19.25 39.53
N GLU A 161 -22.85 19.61 38.49
CA GLU A 161 -21.39 19.74 38.55
C GLU A 161 -20.95 20.86 39.50
N LEU A 162 -21.65 22.00 39.52
CA LEU A 162 -21.39 23.09 40.45
C LEU A 162 -21.67 22.68 41.89
N LYS A 163 -22.77 21.93 42.17
CA LYS A 163 -23.06 21.37 43.51
C LYS A 163 -21.97 20.40 43.96
N GLN A 164 -21.42 19.61 43.06
CA GLN A 164 -20.28 18.72 43.37
C GLN A 164 -19.04 19.52 43.79
N ILE A 165 -18.72 20.60 43.07
CA ILE A 165 -17.60 21.48 43.44
C ILE A 165 -17.87 22.13 44.80
N ALA A 166 -19.07 22.67 45.02
CA ALA A 166 -19.47 23.27 46.29
C ALA A 166 -19.32 22.28 47.45
N SER A 167 -19.72 21.02 47.25
CA SER A 167 -19.56 19.95 48.23
C SER A 167 -18.08 19.64 48.54
N VAL A 168 -17.20 19.63 47.52
CA VAL A 168 -15.76 19.44 47.74
C VAL A 168 -15.16 20.57 48.55
N VAL A 169 -15.50 21.82 48.22
CA VAL A 169 -15.04 23.00 48.97
C VAL A 169 -15.55 22.97 50.40
N HIS A 170 -16.81 22.60 50.63
CA HIS A 170 -17.40 22.50 51.97
C HIS A 170 -16.68 21.50 52.87
N VAL A 171 -16.28 20.34 52.29
CA VAL A 171 -15.63 19.25 53.05
C VAL A 171 -14.12 19.48 53.23
N LYS A 172 -13.44 19.97 52.20
CA LYS A 172 -11.98 20.05 52.17
C LYS A 172 -11.41 21.46 52.43
N GLY A 173 -12.20 22.53 52.18
CA GLY A 173 -11.72 23.93 52.22
C GLY A 173 -10.77 24.27 51.06
N GLU A 174 -10.56 23.33 50.11
CA GLU A 174 -9.66 23.50 48.96
C GLU A 174 -10.16 22.72 47.75
N LEU A 175 -9.66 23.11 46.57
CA LEU A 175 -9.77 22.34 45.31
C LEU A 175 -8.39 21.81 44.92
N ASP A 176 -8.20 20.51 45.02
CA ASP A 176 -6.95 19.81 44.80
C ASP A 176 -6.59 19.64 43.31
N LYS A 177 -7.53 19.83 42.40
CA LYS A 177 -7.37 19.72 40.94
C LYS A 177 -8.24 20.75 40.21
N ASP A 178 -7.88 20.94 38.93
CA ASP A 178 -8.73 21.74 38.03
C ASP A 178 -10.00 20.96 37.67
N TYR A 179 -11.14 21.64 37.62
CA TYR A 179 -12.42 21.10 37.16
C TYR A 179 -12.80 21.74 35.84
N ILE A 180 -13.20 20.91 34.86
CA ILE A 180 -13.68 21.38 33.56
C ILE A 180 -15.17 21.11 33.49
N LEU A 181 -15.94 22.19 33.41
CA LEU A 181 -17.40 22.19 33.36
C LEU A 181 -17.85 22.46 31.92
N ASN A 182 -18.84 21.72 31.42
CA ASN A 182 -19.56 22.10 30.22
C ASN A 182 -20.66 23.08 30.55
N ILE A 183 -20.51 24.35 30.12
CA ILE A 183 -21.44 25.41 30.47
C ILE A 183 -22.67 25.37 29.60
N THR A 184 -22.48 25.38 28.29
CA THR A 184 -23.56 25.32 27.31
C THR A 184 -23.04 24.75 25.99
N GLN A 185 -23.94 24.15 25.22
CA GLN A 185 -23.63 23.55 23.96
C GLN A 185 -24.64 23.96 22.88
N GLY A 186 -24.17 24.68 21.87
CA GLY A 186 -24.90 24.92 20.63
C GLY A 186 -24.95 23.67 19.74
N ILE A 187 -25.35 23.84 18.49
CA ILE A 187 -25.42 22.80 17.48
C ILE A 187 -24.39 23.10 16.39
N ASN A 188 -23.50 22.15 16.14
CA ASN A 188 -22.52 22.29 15.07
C ASN A 188 -23.19 22.19 13.69
N PRO A 189 -22.83 23.07 12.73
CA PRO A 189 -23.30 22.93 11.37
C PRO A 189 -22.67 21.68 10.72
N LYS A 190 -23.43 20.99 9.88
CA LYS A 190 -22.92 19.94 8.99
C LYS A 190 -22.79 20.53 7.61
N LYS A 191 -21.58 20.49 7.04
CA LYS A 191 -21.32 21.02 5.70
C LYS A 191 -22.11 20.24 4.64
N ALA A 192 -22.60 20.95 3.64
CA ALA A 192 -23.12 20.35 2.43
C ALA A 192 -22.00 19.65 1.65
N THR A 193 -22.34 18.65 0.87
CA THR A 193 -21.42 17.97 -0.02
C THR A 193 -21.83 18.27 -1.46
N ASP A 194 -20.92 18.84 -2.24
CA ASP A 194 -21.16 19.14 -3.66
C ASP A 194 -21.25 17.85 -4.49
N ALA A 195 -22.02 17.88 -5.55
CA ALA A 195 -22.02 16.83 -6.56
C ALA A 195 -20.62 16.73 -7.20
N LYS A 196 -20.16 15.52 -7.46
CA LYS A 196 -18.82 15.28 -8.02
C LYS A 196 -18.81 14.04 -8.90
N ILE A 197 -18.19 14.16 -10.08
CA ILE A 197 -17.93 13.02 -10.95
C ILE A 197 -16.51 12.53 -10.69
N LEU A 198 -16.38 11.23 -10.41
CA LEU A 198 -15.13 10.50 -10.25
C LEU A 198 -14.90 9.65 -11.50
N TYR A 199 -13.70 9.72 -12.06
CA TYR A 199 -13.31 8.97 -13.27
C TYR A 199 -12.30 7.89 -12.88
N TYR A 200 -12.74 6.72 -12.42
CA TYR A 200 -11.89 5.65 -11.92
C TYR A 200 -10.90 5.09 -12.96
N TYR A 201 -11.31 5.08 -14.23
CA TYR A 201 -10.41 4.66 -15.31
C TYR A 201 -9.20 5.58 -15.48
N LYS A 202 -9.28 6.87 -15.04
CA LYS A 202 -8.17 7.82 -15.04
C LYS A 202 -7.24 7.69 -13.83
N ASP A 203 -7.75 7.20 -12.70
CA ASP A 203 -7.00 7.08 -11.43
C ASP A 203 -5.90 6.00 -11.51
N LYS A 204 -5.99 5.07 -12.47
CA LYS A 204 -4.92 4.10 -12.77
C LYS A 204 -3.58 4.78 -13.14
N LEU A 205 -3.61 6.04 -13.58
CA LEU A 205 -2.41 6.86 -13.83
C LEU A 205 -1.66 7.28 -12.56
N ASP A 206 -2.37 7.55 -11.48
CA ASP A 206 -1.73 8.08 -10.26
C ASP A 206 -0.96 6.98 -9.52
N ALA A 207 -1.37 5.72 -9.64
CA ALA A 207 -0.64 4.57 -9.11
C ALA A 207 0.71 4.33 -9.82
N ILE A 208 0.80 4.70 -11.11
CA ILE A 208 2.03 4.54 -11.92
C ILE A 208 3.01 5.70 -11.68
N LYS A 209 2.51 6.89 -11.32
CA LYS A 209 3.34 8.09 -11.07
C LYS A 209 4.18 8.02 -9.79
N GLU A 210 3.87 7.14 -8.85
CA GLU A 210 4.64 6.99 -7.60
C GLU A 210 5.95 6.22 -7.79
N GLU A 211 6.11 5.39 -8.83
CA GLU A 211 7.32 4.59 -9.07
C GLU A 211 8.35 5.23 -10.01
N ASP A 212 7.95 6.13 -10.92
CA ASP A 212 8.87 6.78 -11.88
C ASP A 212 8.69 8.30 -11.92
N LYS A 213 9.71 9.02 -11.43
CA LYS A 213 9.84 10.47 -11.57
C LYS A 213 10.11 10.86 -13.03
N VAL A 214 9.12 10.77 -13.90
CA VAL A 214 9.21 11.34 -15.24
C VAL A 214 7.94 12.14 -15.54
N ASP A 215 8.12 13.44 -15.70
CA ASP A 215 7.12 14.44 -16.00
C ASP A 215 6.63 14.27 -17.46
N TYR A 216 5.77 13.30 -17.72
CA TYR A 216 5.09 13.09 -19.01
C TYR A 216 3.57 13.17 -18.84
N ALA A 217 3.11 14.13 -18.07
CA ALA A 217 1.71 14.46 -17.95
C ALA A 217 1.16 14.94 -19.31
N ASP A 218 -0.03 14.48 -19.64
CA ASP A 218 -1.03 15.08 -20.51
C ASP A 218 -1.04 14.81 -22.02
N ARG A 219 -0.55 13.69 -22.53
CA ARG A 219 -0.90 13.35 -23.93
C ARG A 219 -1.20 11.87 -24.11
N GLY A 220 -2.50 11.55 -24.25
CA GLY A 220 -2.94 10.40 -25.01
C GLY A 220 -2.92 9.04 -24.31
N PHE A 221 -3.04 8.96 -22.99
CA PHE A 221 -3.20 7.65 -22.33
C PHE A 221 -4.54 7.01 -22.71
N VAL A 222 -4.47 5.79 -23.19
CA VAL A 222 -5.62 4.93 -23.41
C VAL A 222 -5.79 4.08 -22.14
N PHE A 223 -6.99 4.16 -21.55
CA PHE A 223 -7.29 3.45 -20.30
C PHE A 223 -8.09 2.20 -20.60
N GLY A 224 -7.45 1.06 -20.38
CA GLY A 224 -8.12 -0.24 -20.45
C GLY A 224 -9.05 -0.46 -19.25
N VAL A 225 -10.22 -1.04 -19.53
CA VAL A 225 -11.20 -1.45 -18.54
C VAL A 225 -11.65 -2.88 -18.80
N ALA A 226 -11.86 -3.63 -17.73
CA ALA A 226 -12.40 -4.98 -17.80
C ALA A 226 -13.93 -4.95 -17.84
N GLN A 227 -14.55 -6.03 -18.30
CA GLN A 227 -15.99 -6.22 -18.15
C GLN A 227 -16.38 -6.18 -16.68
N ASP A 228 -17.54 -5.58 -16.38
CA ASP A 228 -18.10 -5.36 -15.04
C ASP A 228 -17.30 -4.39 -14.14
N GLU A 229 -16.30 -3.71 -14.70
CA GLU A 229 -15.53 -2.69 -13.99
C GLU A 229 -16.31 -1.36 -13.91
N VAL A 230 -16.26 -0.71 -12.73
CA VAL A 230 -16.81 0.64 -12.54
C VAL A 230 -15.87 1.66 -13.17
N ILE A 231 -16.32 2.35 -14.20
CA ILE A 231 -15.52 3.35 -14.95
C ILE A 231 -15.67 4.76 -14.40
N MET A 232 -16.87 5.12 -13.95
CA MET A 232 -17.20 6.45 -13.43
C MET A 232 -18.23 6.34 -12.31
N GLU A 233 -18.21 7.29 -11.39
CA GLU A 233 -19.23 7.47 -10.37
C GLU A 233 -19.60 8.95 -10.26
N GLU A 234 -20.87 9.26 -10.40
CA GLU A 234 -21.44 10.57 -10.14
C GLU A 234 -22.03 10.58 -8.73
N LYS A 235 -21.37 11.23 -7.79
CA LYS A 235 -21.87 11.41 -6.41
C LYS A 235 -22.89 12.53 -6.38
N LYS A 236 -24.08 12.23 -5.88
CA LYS A 236 -25.15 13.23 -5.71
C LYS A 236 -24.76 14.25 -4.64
N SER A 237 -25.24 15.46 -4.80
CA SER A 237 -25.09 16.48 -3.75
C SER A 237 -25.95 16.13 -2.54
N HIS A 238 -25.45 16.44 -1.35
CA HIS A 238 -26.23 16.33 -0.12
C HIS A 238 -26.32 17.70 0.56
N GLU A 239 -27.53 18.06 0.98
CA GLU A 239 -27.74 19.28 1.75
C GLU A 239 -27.01 19.22 3.09
N GLY A 240 -26.46 20.34 3.49
CA GLY A 240 -25.91 20.51 4.82
C GLY A 240 -27.00 20.72 5.86
N GLN A 241 -26.62 20.79 7.10
CA GLN A 241 -27.52 21.15 8.21
C GLN A 241 -26.99 22.40 8.91
N ASN A 242 -27.82 23.44 9.01
CA ASN A 242 -27.48 24.62 9.76
C ASN A 242 -27.15 24.27 11.21
N GLY A 243 -26.26 25.04 11.81
CA GLY A 243 -25.98 25.00 13.23
C GLY A 243 -26.51 26.24 13.93
N ARG A 244 -26.38 26.30 15.28
CA ARG A 244 -26.60 27.51 16.06
C ARG A 244 -25.59 27.59 17.19
N ASP A 245 -24.98 28.74 17.37
CA ASP A 245 -23.98 28.95 18.41
C ASP A 245 -24.59 29.20 19.80
N ALA A 246 -23.77 29.26 20.83
CA ALA A 246 -24.18 29.49 22.20
C ALA A 246 -24.61 30.96 22.46
N ARG A 247 -24.53 31.86 21.49
CA ARG A 247 -25.08 33.21 21.49
C ARG A 247 -26.48 33.26 20.88
N GLY A 248 -26.99 32.11 20.43
CA GLY A 248 -28.26 32.05 19.72
C GLY A 248 -28.18 32.42 18.25
N LYS A 249 -26.96 32.65 17.69
CA LYS A 249 -26.79 33.02 16.29
C LYS A 249 -26.83 31.79 15.39
N LEU A 250 -27.63 31.86 14.32
CA LEU A 250 -27.66 30.82 13.30
C LEU A 250 -26.32 30.72 12.56
N LEU A 251 -25.80 29.51 12.45
CA LEU A 251 -24.63 29.15 11.65
C LEU A 251 -25.13 28.51 10.34
N ALA A 252 -25.44 29.36 9.38
CA ALA A 252 -25.95 28.92 8.08
C ALA A 252 -24.87 28.17 7.29
N VAL A 253 -25.27 27.11 6.63
CA VAL A 253 -24.42 26.33 5.71
C VAL A 253 -24.79 26.70 4.28
N GLU A 254 -23.76 26.88 3.45
CA GLU A 254 -23.96 27.11 2.01
C GLU A 254 -24.66 25.90 1.39
N LYS A 255 -25.59 26.17 0.48
CA LYS A 255 -26.21 25.10 -0.30
C LYS A 255 -25.18 24.41 -1.16
N PRO A 256 -25.30 23.08 -1.34
CA PRO A 256 -24.39 22.36 -2.21
C PRO A 256 -24.50 22.90 -3.63
N LYS A 257 -23.38 22.91 -4.34
CA LYS A 257 -23.40 23.15 -5.78
C LYS A 257 -24.02 21.94 -6.44
N GLU A 258 -25.16 22.12 -7.02
CA GLU A 258 -25.74 21.15 -7.92
C GLU A 258 -24.86 21.10 -9.16
N ASP A 259 -24.54 19.91 -9.63
CA ASP A 259 -23.85 19.78 -10.92
C ASP A 259 -24.77 20.36 -11.99
N THR A 260 -24.17 21.11 -12.92
CA THR A 260 -24.91 21.87 -13.94
C THR A 260 -25.56 20.94 -14.99
N GLY A 261 -26.24 19.89 -14.55
CA GLY A 261 -27.27 19.16 -15.30
C GLY A 261 -26.91 18.65 -16.69
N LYS A 262 -25.62 18.44 -17.00
CA LYS A 262 -25.27 17.67 -18.20
C LYS A 262 -25.34 16.18 -17.83
N GLU A 263 -26.46 15.59 -18.15
CA GLU A 263 -26.58 14.13 -18.12
C GLU A 263 -25.41 13.52 -18.91
N ILE A 264 -24.64 12.64 -18.26
CA ILE A 264 -23.54 11.95 -18.91
C ILE A 264 -24.12 11.03 -19.97
N SER A 265 -23.86 11.36 -21.24
CA SER A 265 -24.26 10.52 -22.35
C SER A 265 -23.37 9.28 -22.41
N ILE A 266 -23.97 8.12 -22.52
CA ILE A 266 -23.29 6.81 -22.59
C ILE A 266 -23.81 5.99 -23.76
N SER A 267 -22.97 5.10 -24.30
CA SER A 267 -23.33 4.11 -25.30
C SER A 267 -24.03 2.90 -24.68
N GLU A 268 -24.48 1.99 -25.52
CA GLU A 268 -25.02 0.69 -25.11
C GLU A 268 -24.01 -0.23 -24.40
N ASN A 269 -22.71 0.03 -24.55
CA ASN A 269 -21.61 -0.71 -23.94
C ASN A 269 -21.33 -0.32 -22.48
N ILE A 270 -22.05 0.68 -21.97
CA ILE A 270 -21.94 1.13 -20.58
C ILE A 270 -23.31 0.98 -19.92
N GLU A 271 -23.33 0.45 -18.71
CA GLU A 271 -24.52 0.34 -17.87
C GLU A 271 -24.55 1.47 -16.84
N ARG A 272 -25.71 2.12 -16.70
CA ARG A 272 -25.97 3.13 -15.69
C ARG A 272 -26.78 2.50 -14.56
N VAL A 273 -26.22 2.47 -13.37
CA VAL A 273 -26.86 1.97 -12.14
C VAL A 273 -27.04 3.14 -11.17
N GLU A 274 -28.28 3.43 -10.81
CA GLU A 274 -28.59 4.52 -9.89
C GLU A 274 -28.86 3.99 -8.49
N ASN A 275 -28.14 4.55 -7.51
CA ASN A 275 -28.30 4.33 -6.08
C ASN A 275 -28.81 5.60 -5.41
N ASP A 276 -29.15 5.54 -4.12
CA ASP A 276 -29.64 6.70 -3.36
C ASP A 276 -28.61 7.85 -3.35
N ASP A 277 -27.32 7.54 -3.18
CA ASP A 277 -26.24 8.52 -2.98
C ASP A 277 -25.39 8.77 -4.24
N SER A 278 -25.43 7.88 -5.24
CA SER A 278 -24.61 8.00 -6.45
C SER A 278 -25.21 7.29 -7.67
N ILE A 279 -24.71 7.66 -8.85
CA ILE A 279 -24.92 6.98 -10.12
C ILE A 279 -23.61 6.36 -10.55
N ILE A 280 -23.59 5.04 -10.77
CA ILE A 280 -22.42 4.28 -11.15
C ILE A 280 -22.52 3.91 -12.62
N TYR A 281 -21.43 4.04 -13.35
CA TYR A 281 -21.30 3.66 -14.76
C TYR A 281 -20.35 2.46 -14.86
N ILE A 282 -20.85 1.34 -15.40
CA ILE A 282 -20.17 0.05 -15.41
C ILE A 282 -19.92 -0.38 -16.86
N ALA A 283 -18.74 -0.88 -17.15
CA ALA A 283 -18.38 -1.44 -18.43
C ALA A 283 -19.10 -2.77 -18.69
N LYS A 284 -19.89 -2.89 -19.76
CA LYS A 284 -20.53 -4.17 -20.15
C LYS A 284 -19.59 -5.11 -20.89
N LYS A 285 -18.50 -4.61 -21.40
CA LYS A 285 -17.45 -5.38 -22.07
C LYS A 285 -16.08 -4.84 -21.74
N SER A 286 -15.07 -5.68 -21.88
CA SER A 286 -13.67 -5.25 -21.79
C SER A 286 -13.29 -4.39 -23.00
N GLY A 287 -12.37 -3.44 -22.82
CA GLY A 287 -11.95 -2.53 -23.88
C GLY A 287 -11.26 -1.30 -23.31
N TYR A 288 -11.36 -0.17 -23.98
CA TYR A 288 -10.88 1.12 -23.50
C TYR A 288 -11.97 2.19 -23.60
N VAL A 289 -11.94 3.12 -22.64
CA VAL A 289 -12.94 4.19 -22.58
C VAL A 289 -12.61 5.27 -23.58
N VAL A 290 -13.57 5.63 -24.44
CA VAL A 290 -13.49 6.76 -25.35
C VAL A 290 -14.59 7.77 -25.08
N GLU A 291 -14.28 9.05 -25.27
CA GLU A 291 -15.27 10.12 -25.26
C GLU A 291 -15.36 10.70 -26.67
N LYS A 292 -16.51 10.51 -27.31
CA LYS A 292 -16.81 11.04 -28.65
C LYS A 292 -18.04 11.93 -28.61
N ASN A 293 -17.92 13.19 -29.00
CA ASN A 293 -19.02 14.16 -29.04
C ASN A 293 -19.74 14.32 -27.69
N GLY A 294 -19.04 14.16 -26.56
CA GLY A 294 -19.62 14.24 -25.21
C GLY A 294 -20.36 12.98 -24.76
N SER A 295 -20.25 11.87 -25.51
CA SER A 295 -20.76 10.55 -25.13
C SER A 295 -19.61 9.59 -24.84
N PHE A 296 -19.70 8.84 -23.73
CA PHE A 296 -18.72 7.81 -23.37
C PHE A 296 -19.10 6.48 -23.99
N ASP A 297 -18.09 5.77 -24.49
CA ASP A 297 -18.22 4.45 -25.10
C ASP A 297 -17.02 3.56 -24.72
N ILE A 298 -17.13 2.25 -24.95
CA ILE A 298 -16.05 1.28 -24.80
C ILE A 298 -15.76 0.67 -26.16
N GLU A 299 -14.53 0.87 -26.62
CA GLU A 299 -14.03 0.32 -27.87
C GLU A 299 -12.94 -0.73 -27.61
N GLU A 300 -12.83 -1.73 -28.50
CA GLU A 300 -11.85 -2.81 -28.39
C GLU A 300 -10.67 -2.63 -29.33
N ARG A 301 -10.79 -1.79 -30.35
CA ARG A 301 -9.79 -1.62 -31.40
C ARG A 301 -9.28 -0.18 -31.50
N ILE A 302 -7.97 -0.03 -31.32
CA ILE A 302 -7.24 1.22 -31.48
C ILE A 302 -6.44 1.16 -32.77
N GLU A 303 -6.69 2.07 -33.71
CA GLU A 303 -5.87 2.23 -34.91
C GLU A 303 -5.15 3.57 -34.91
N ILE A 304 -3.84 3.55 -34.99
CA ILE A 304 -2.98 4.75 -35.03
C ILE A 304 -1.93 4.61 -36.12
N ASN A 305 -1.42 5.73 -36.60
CA ASN A 305 -0.33 5.71 -37.59
C ASN A 305 1.01 5.47 -36.92
N GLU A 306 1.29 6.16 -35.81
CA GLU A 306 2.53 6.03 -35.05
C GLU A 306 2.28 6.26 -33.55
N ALA A 307 3.03 5.55 -32.71
CA ALA A 307 3.08 5.76 -31.28
C ALA A 307 4.39 6.45 -30.90
N ASN A 308 4.37 7.75 -30.62
CA ASN A 308 5.54 8.50 -30.20
C ASN A 308 5.17 9.62 -29.20
N PHE A 309 6.16 10.28 -28.58
CA PHE A 309 5.94 11.32 -27.58
C PHE A 309 5.16 12.56 -28.10
N LYS A 310 5.08 12.74 -29.41
CA LYS A 310 4.37 13.89 -30.02
C LYS A 310 2.92 13.58 -30.36
N THR A 311 2.60 12.30 -30.57
CA THR A 311 1.27 11.84 -31.00
C THR A 311 0.47 11.26 -29.84
N THR A 312 0.71 10.02 -29.46
CA THR A 312 -0.07 9.27 -28.48
C THR A 312 0.59 9.15 -27.11
N GLY A 313 1.93 9.35 -27.02
CA GLY A 313 2.68 8.90 -25.85
C GLY A 313 2.69 7.38 -25.73
N SER A 314 2.88 6.89 -24.51
CA SER A 314 2.76 5.46 -24.18
C SER A 314 1.29 5.03 -24.10
N ILE A 315 0.99 3.80 -24.50
CA ILE A 315 -0.36 3.23 -24.51
C ILE A 315 -0.38 2.07 -23.53
N GLN A 316 -1.23 2.13 -22.52
CA GLN A 316 -1.34 1.12 -21.47
C GLN A 316 -2.80 0.67 -21.33
N ALA A 317 -3.24 -0.14 -22.28
CA ALA A 317 -4.60 -0.70 -22.27
C ALA A 317 -4.76 -1.94 -21.36
N GLY A 318 -3.64 -2.57 -20.97
CA GLY A 318 -3.62 -3.83 -20.22
C GLY A 318 -3.72 -5.07 -21.11
N THR A 319 -3.17 -6.19 -20.65
CA THR A 319 -3.14 -7.45 -21.42
C THR A 319 -4.40 -8.32 -21.26
N ASP A 320 -5.29 -7.95 -20.37
CA ASP A 320 -6.53 -8.68 -20.01
C ASP A 320 -7.81 -7.92 -20.37
N THR A 321 -7.70 -6.92 -21.24
CA THR A 321 -8.80 -6.01 -21.60
C THR A 321 -9.40 -6.26 -22.99
N ASN A 322 -8.98 -7.28 -23.72
CA ASN A 322 -9.36 -7.57 -25.10
C ASN A 322 -9.12 -6.41 -26.09
N VAL A 323 -8.19 -5.50 -25.77
CA VAL A 323 -7.86 -4.37 -26.63
C VAL A 323 -6.87 -4.79 -27.70
N THR A 324 -7.25 -4.62 -28.97
CA THR A 324 -6.35 -4.77 -30.13
C THR A 324 -5.82 -3.41 -30.55
N LEU A 325 -4.49 -3.24 -30.48
CA LEU A 325 -3.79 -2.07 -30.98
C LEU A 325 -3.15 -2.33 -32.33
N VAL A 326 -3.50 -1.53 -33.33
CA VAL A 326 -2.90 -1.58 -34.67
C VAL A 326 -2.14 -0.30 -34.95
N VAL A 327 -0.81 -0.41 -35.12
CA VAL A 327 0.05 0.72 -35.48
C VAL A 327 0.46 0.60 -36.94
N ARG A 328 0.09 1.56 -37.79
CA ARG A 328 0.26 1.49 -39.27
C ARG A 328 1.18 2.60 -39.77
N GLU A 329 2.48 2.52 -39.51
CA GLU A 329 3.44 3.41 -40.16
C GLU A 329 3.79 2.87 -41.55
N THR A 330 3.60 3.69 -42.57
CA THR A 330 3.87 3.33 -43.96
C THR A 330 5.26 3.70 -44.42
N ASP A 331 5.93 4.61 -43.71
CA ASP A 331 7.31 4.99 -43.99
C ASP A 331 8.26 3.98 -43.36
N THR A 332 8.98 3.26 -44.21
CA THR A 332 9.93 2.21 -43.78
C THR A 332 11.14 2.73 -43.00
N ILE A 333 11.40 4.03 -43.02
CA ILE A 333 12.50 4.68 -42.29
C ILE A 333 12.08 5.08 -40.88
N LYS A 334 10.78 5.33 -40.67
CA LYS A 334 10.26 5.74 -39.37
C LYS A 334 9.92 4.54 -38.48
N ASP A 335 10.01 4.79 -37.18
CA ASP A 335 9.55 3.84 -36.19
C ASP A 335 8.03 3.99 -36.02
N ALA A 336 7.29 2.90 -36.19
CA ALA A 336 5.87 2.83 -35.87
C ALA A 336 5.65 2.96 -34.36
N ILE A 337 6.53 2.35 -33.54
CA ILE A 337 6.64 2.58 -32.10
C ILE A 337 7.96 3.30 -31.86
N GLY A 338 7.86 4.57 -31.47
CA GLY A 338 9.01 5.46 -31.29
C GLY A 338 9.90 5.09 -30.12
N THR A 339 11.07 5.74 -30.06
CA THR A 339 12.07 5.52 -29.02
C THR A 339 11.50 5.74 -27.62
N GLY A 340 11.70 4.78 -26.71
CA GLY A 340 11.31 4.87 -25.30
C GLY A 340 9.79 4.75 -25.02
N ILE A 341 8.98 4.48 -26.03
CA ILE A 341 7.53 4.30 -25.90
C ILE A 341 7.21 2.93 -25.33
N ILE A 342 6.30 2.88 -24.38
CA ILE A 342 5.73 1.66 -23.81
C ILE A 342 4.35 1.44 -24.41
N VAL A 343 4.12 0.26 -24.97
CA VAL A 343 2.83 -0.14 -25.53
C VAL A 343 2.39 -1.44 -24.88
N GLU A 344 1.22 -1.42 -24.24
CA GLU A 344 0.61 -2.58 -23.59
C GLU A 344 -0.85 -2.71 -24.03
N ALA A 345 -1.22 -3.89 -24.55
CA ALA A 345 -2.59 -4.24 -24.96
C ALA A 345 -2.74 -5.77 -24.94
N ASP A 346 -3.93 -6.31 -25.21
CA ASP A 346 -4.13 -7.76 -25.35
C ASP A 346 -3.49 -8.25 -26.65
N GLU A 347 -3.77 -7.57 -27.78
CA GLU A 347 -3.17 -7.84 -29.08
C GLU A 347 -2.50 -6.59 -29.63
N ILE A 348 -1.29 -6.73 -30.19
CA ILE A 348 -0.54 -5.63 -30.82
C ILE A 348 -0.09 -6.04 -32.21
N GLU A 349 -0.59 -5.34 -33.24
CA GLU A 349 -0.13 -5.47 -34.62
C GLU A 349 0.65 -4.20 -35.02
N VAL A 350 1.95 -4.33 -35.30
CA VAL A 350 2.82 -3.24 -35.74
C VAL A 350 3.19 -3.44 -37.20
N LYS A 351 2.71 -2.58 -38.08
CA LYS A 351 3.07 -2.54 -39.51
C LYS A 351 4.19 -1.53 -39.74
N GLY A 352 5.34 -1.78 -39.13
CA GLY A 352 6.50 -0.91 -39.18
C GLY A 352 7.55 -1.31 -38.16
N ASN A 353 8.51 -0.42 -37.90
CA ASN A 353 9.65 -0.70 -37.03
C ASN A 353 9.35 -0.36 -35.56
N VAL A 354 10.06 -1.04 -34.65
CA VAL A 354 10.04 -0.77 -33.21
C VAL A 354 11.37 -0.13 -32.81
N GLY A 355 11.30 1.10 -32.31
CA GLY A 355 12.43 1.97 -32.01
C GLY A 355 13.24 1.58 -30.77
N ALA A 356 14.31 2.34 -30.52
CA ALA A 356 15.23 2.11 -29.42
C ALA A 356 14.55 2.26 -28.05
N ASN A 357 14.87 1.37 -27.11
CA ASN A 357 14.31 1.34 -25.76
C ASN A 357 12.77 1.28 -25.70
N ALA A 358 12.09 1.03 -26.83
CA ALA A 358 10.66 0.79 -26.84
C ALA A 358 10.34 -0.54 -26.17
N MET A 359 9.20 -0.60 -25.46
CA MET A 359 8.71 -1.82 -24.81
C MET A 359 7.33 -2.16 -25.35
N VAL A 360 7.16 -3.38 -25.83
CA VAL A 360 5.89 -3.93 -26.33
C VAL A 360 5.50 -5.09 -25.45
N LYS A 361 4.30 -5.04 -24.86
CA LYS A 361 3.78 -6.08 -23.98
C LYS A 361 2.36 -6.44 -24.37
N ALA A 362 2.12 -7.69 -24.74
CA ALA A 362 0.80 -8.19 -25.11
C ALA A 362 0.70 -9.72 -24.96
N ASN A 363 -0.50 -10.28 -25.09
CA ASN A 363 -0.66 -11.71 -25.27
C ASN A 363 -0.25 -12.12 -26.70
N GLU A 364 -0.69 -11.36 -27.69
CA GLU A 364 -0.36 -11.59 -29.11
C GLU A 364 0.39 -10.36 -29.67
N VAL A 365 1.59 -10.59 -30.23
CA VAL A 365 2.40 -9.54 -30.84
C VAL A 365 2.77 -9.91 -32.27
N ILE A 366 2.43 -9.05 -33.22
CA ILE A 366 2.83 -9.19 -34.62
C ILE A 366 3.60 -7.95 -35.03
N ILE A 367 4.87 -8.10 -35.41
CA ILE A 367 5.71 -7.01 -35.89
C ILE A 367 6.15 -7.28 -37.34
N GLY A 368 5.60 -6.53 -38.28
CA GLY A 368 5.90 -6.65 -39.70
C GLY A 368 7.22 -5.99 -40.14
N GLY A 369 7.81 -5.16 -39.29
CA GLY A 369 9.08 -4.48 -39.53
C GLY A 369 10.24 -5.06 -38.72
N GLN A 370 11.21 -4.18 -38.45
CA GLN A 370 12.43 -4.50 -37.70
C GLN A 370 12.34 -3.99 -36.26
N THR A 371 12.85 -4.76 -35.30
CA THR A 371 13.02 -4.32 -33.92
C THR A 371 14.43 -3.75 -33.70
N HIS A 372 14.53 -2.63 -33.00
CA HIS A 372 15.83 -2.07 -32.64
C HIS A 372 16.55 -2.93 -31.59
N GLN A 373 17.90 -2.92 -31.59
CA GLN A 373 18.74 -3.70 -30.65
C GLN A 373 18.39 -3.52 -29.17
N LYS A 374 17.90 -2.34 -28.77
CA LYS A 374 17.49 -2.02 -27.40
C LYS A 374 15.99 -2.18 -27.17
N ALA A 375 15.21 -2.59 -28.14
CA ALA A 375 13.80 -2.85 -28.01
C ALA A 375 13.55 -4.11 -27.17
N LYS A 376 12.47 -4.10 -26.36
CA LYS A 376 12.06 -5.22 -25.53
C LYS A 376 10.63 -5.61 -25.85
N ILE A 377 10.41 -6.91 -26.07
CA ILE A 377 9.11 -7.47 -26.42
C ILE A 377 8.77 -8.57 -25.42
N TYR A 378 7.60 -8.48 -24.82
CA TYR A 378 7.07 -9.44 -23.87
C TYR A 378 5.70 -9.92 -24.37
N ALA A 379 5.54 -11.21 -24.62
CA ALA A 379 4.30 -11.75 -25.17
C ALA A 379 4.02 -13.19 -24.69
N LYS A 380 2.81 -13.69 -24.94
CA LYS A 380 2.59 -15.14 -24.97
C LYS A 380 3.02 -15.68 -26.34
N ASN A 381 2.53 -15.03 -27.41
CA ASN A 381 2.90 -15.39 -28.77
C ASN A 381 3.47 -14.17 -29.50
N ALA A 382 4.64 -14.30 -30.09
CA ALA A 382 5.28 -13.22 -30.83
C ALA A 382 5.64 -13.68 -32.25
N LYS A 383 5.21 -12.91 -33.25
CA LYS A 383 5.59 -13.07 -34.64
C LYS A 383 6.30 -11.83 -35.15
N ILE A 384 7.56 -11.96 -35.55
CA ILE A 384 8.45 -10.83 -35.87
C ILE A 384 9.13 -11.08 -37.20
N SER A 385 9.09 -10.12 -38.13
CA SER A 385 9.82 -10.23 -39.39
C SER A 385 11.33 -10.16 -39.15
N ILE A 386 11.87 -9.06 -38.64
CA ILE A 386 13.31 -8.91 -38.40
C ILE A 386 13.54 -8.56 -36.93
N HIS A 387 14.24 -9.44 -36.23
CA HIS A 387 14.52 -9.24 -34.82
C HIS A 387 16.00 -9.00 -34.53
N ILE A 388 16.29 -7.87 -33.83
CA ILE A 388 17.65 -7.53 -33.39
C ILE A 388 17.66 -7.28 -31.86
N GLY A 389 16.52 -7.02 -31.26
CA GLY A 389 16.34 -6.68 -29.84
C GLY A 389 16.26 -7.87 -28.90
N LYS A 390 15.49 -7.71 -27.84
CA LYS A 390 15.18 -8.77 -26.88
C LYS A 390 13.70 -9.14 -26.96
N VAL A 391 13.40 -10.44 -27.09
CA VAL A 391 12.04 -10.96 -27.00
C VAL A 391 11.97 -12.08 -25.95
N GLU A 392 10.96 -12.00 -25.09
CA GLU A 392 10.60 -13.02 -24.11
C GLU A 392 9.13 -13.40 -24.33
N ALA A 393 8.86 -14.66 -24.61
CA ALA A 393 7.50 -15.14 -24.88
C ALA A 393 7.35 -16.65 -24.59
N GLU A 394 6.12 -17.18 -24.69
CA GLU A 394 5.94 -18.63 -24.70
C GLU A 394 6.27 -19.21 -26.08
N ASN A 395 5.74 -18.59 -27.13
CA ASN A 395 5.99 -19.01 -28.52
C ASN A 395 6.51 -17.82 -29.32
N VAL A 396 7.59 -18.06 -30.06
CA VAL A 396 8.23 -17.05 -30.90
C VAL A 396 8.41 -17.59 -32.33
N GLU A 397 7.90 -16.85 -33.31
CA GLU A 397 8.12 -17.05 -34.72
C GLU A 397 8.86 -15.84 -35.30
N ILE A 398 10.03 -16.06 -35.93
CA ILE A 398 10.85 -14.98 -36.50
C ILE A 398 11.25 -15.35 -37.92
N ASP A 399 11.04 -14.42 -38.86
CA ASP A 399 11.55 -14.64 -40.21
C ASP A 399 13.06 -14.50 -40.26
N ARG A 400 13.63 -13.46 -39.64
CA ARG A 400 15.07 -13.24 -39.63
C ARG A 400 15.56 -12.69 -38.27
N LEU A 401 16.47 -13.42 -37.63
CA LEU A 401 17.18 -13.02 -36.43
C LEU A 401 18.58 -12.53 -36.77
N GLU A 402 18.91 -11.28 -36.40
CA GLU A 402 20.19 -10.64 -36.63
C GLU A 402 20.82 -10.15 -35.32
N GLY A 403 21.53 -11.01 -34.62
CA GLY A 403 22.24 -10.64 -33.39
C GLY A 403 21.36 -10.40 -32.16
N GLY A 404 20.05 -10.65 -32.24
CA GLY A 404 19.11 -10.45 -31.15
C GLY A 404 19.16 -11.54 -30.08
N ASN A 405 18.38 -11.34 -29.01
CA ASN A 405 18.22 -12.29 -27.92
C ASN A 405 16.76 -12.78 -27.84
N VAL A 406 16.57 -14.09 -27.91
CA VAL A 406 15.26 -14.75 -27.89
C VAL A 406 15.20 -15.71 -26.70
N VAL A 407 14.19 -15.51 -25.82
CA VAL A 407 13.92 -16.42 -24.71
C VAL A 407 12.45 -16.87 -24.80
N ALA A 408 12.21 -18.19 -24.94
CA ALA A 408 10.84 -18.68 -25.08
C ALA A 408 10.72 -20.16 -24.64
N LYS A 409 9.48 -20.69 -24.68
CA LYS A 409 9.25 -22.14 -24.60
C LYS A 409 9.50 -22.79 -25.96
N ARG A 410 8.95 -22.22 -27.01
CA ARG A 410 9.06 -22.72 -28.38
C ARG A 410 9.51 -21.61 -29.33
N VAL A 411 10.48 -21.91 -30.14
CA VAL A 411 11.07 -20.96 -31.09
C VAL A 411 11.13 -21.58 -32.49
N LYS A 412 10.59 -20.85 -33.47
CA LYS A 412 10.68 -21.18 -34.89
C LYS A 412 11.26 -19.98 -35.65
N ILE A 413 12.41 -20.18 -36.29
CA ILE A 413 13.10 -19.12 -37.03
C ILE A 413 13.46 -19.58 -38.44
N ASN A 414 13.13 -18.74 -39.40
CA ASN A 414 13.48 -19.07 -40.79
C ASN A 414 14.96 -18.81 -41.08
N SER A 415 15.55 -17.68 -40.63
CA SER A 415 16.98 -17.40 -40.84
C SER A 415 17.61 -16.77 -39.60
N VAL A 416 18.78 -17.29 -39.21
CA VAL A 416 19.55 -16.79 -38.05
C VAL A 416 20.96 -16.42 -38.46
N VAL A 417 21.40 -15.22 -38.05
CA VAL A 417 22.78 -14.74 -38.23
C VAL A 417 23.21 -14.03 -36.94
N GLY A 418 24.05 -14.68 -36.15
CA GLY A 418 24.43 -14.17 -34.82
C GLY A 418 23.30 -14.21 -33.80
N GLY A 419 23.60 -13.76 -32.58
CA GLY A 419 22.64 -13.67 -31.50
C GLY A 419 22.55 -14.90 -30.59
N SER A 420 21.58 -14.83 -29.64
CA SER A 420 21.35 -15.91 -28.69
C SER A 420 19.89 -16.35 -28.67
N ILE A 421 19.66 -17.64 -28.58
CA ILE A 421 18.34 -18.26 -28.53
C ILE A 421 18.33 -19.21 -27.34
N THR A 422 17.36 -19.04 -26.43
CA THR A 422 17.16 -19.95 -25.30
C THR A 422 15.71 -20.40 -25.26
N ALA A 423 15.45 -21.70 -25.41
CA ALA A 423 14.10 -22.25 -25.40
C ALA A 423 14.08 -23.74 -25.04
N GLN A 424 12.88 -24.30 -24.81
CA GLN A 424 12.74 -25.76 -24.64
C GLN A 424 12.94 -26.46 -25.99
N ASN A 425 12.26 -25.97 -27.03
CA ASN A 425 12.33 -26.49 -28.37
C ASN A 425 12.67 -25.38 -29.38
N ILE A 426 13.65 -25.60 -30.20
CA ILE A 426 14.13 -24.63 -31.19
C ILE A 426 14.16 -25.26 -32.56
N GLN A 427 13.47 -24.65 -33.52
CA GLN A 427 13.50 -25.03 -34.94
C GLN A 427 14.07 -23.90 -35.78
N ILE A 428 15.09 -24.16 -36.54
CA ILE A 428 15.76 -23.20 -37.41
C ILE A 428 15.83 -23.75 -38.83
N ASN A 429 15.31 -23.01 -39.81
CA ASN A 429 15.40 -23.42 -41.19
C ASN A 429 16.82 -23.19 -41.76
N THR A 430 17.39 -21.97 -41.58
CA THR A 430 18.76 -21.67 -42.06
C THR A 430 19.58 -21.04 -40.93
N LEU A 431 20.69 -21.64 -40.56
CA LEU A 431 21.58 -21.16 -39.51
C LEU A 431 22.91 -20.67 -40.11
N GLY A 432 23.21 -19.40 -39.90
CA GLY A 432 24.47 -18.75 -40.21
C GLY A 432 25.52 -18.97 -39.12
N SER A 433 26.48 -18.05 -38.98
CA SER A 433 27.60 -18.14 -38.05
C SER A 433 27.41 -17.37 -36.76
N ASN A 434 28.22 -17.68 -35.74
CA ASN A 434 28.33 -16.94 -34.46
C ASN A 434 27.02 -16.90 -33.63
N CYS A 435 26.26 -17.99 -33.64
CA CYS A 435 25.02 -18.11 -32.91
C CYS A 435 25.20 -18.94 -31.62
N THR A 436 24.58 -18.51 -30.52
CA THR A 436 24.51 -19.31 -29.29
C THR A 436 23.08 -19.81 -29.13
N ILE A 437 22.88 -21.13 -29.21
CA ILE A 437 21.57 -21.77 -29.22
C ILE A 437 21.52 -22.72 -28.02
N THR A 438 20.70 -22.38 -27.05
CA THR A 438 20.54 -23.16 -25.80
C THR A 438 19.15 -23.75 -25.73
N ALA A 439 19.05 -25.07 -25.61
CA ALA A 439 17.77 -25.75 -25.45
C ALA A 439 17.78 -26.71 -24.24
N SER A 440 16.59 -26.97 -23.69
CA SER A 440 16.45 -28.05 -22.71
C SER A 440 16.07 -29.39 -23.34
N HIS A 441 15.43 -29.38 -24.51
CA HIS A 441 14.90 -30.61 -25.12
C HIS A 441 15.35 -30.82 -26.58
N LEU A 442 15.15 -29.85 -27.47
CA LEU A 442 15.39 -30.03 -28.88
C LEU A 442 15.99 -28.80 -29.56
N ILE A 443 17.06 -29.03 -30.35
CA ILE A 443 17.54 -28.09 -31.36
C ILE A 443 17.45 -28.81 -32.71
N ASP A 444 16.62 -28.30 -33.63
CA ASP A 444 16.44 -28.86 -34.99
C ASP A 444 16.83 -27.81 -36.03
N VAL A 445 17.90 -28.06 -36.77
CA VAL A 445 18.41 -27.19 -37.83
C VAL A 445 18.30 -27.88 -39.17
N ARG A 446 17.61 -27.25 -40.14
CA ARG A 446 17.43 -27.80 -41.47
C ARG A 446 18.65 -27.59 -42.37
N TYR A 447 19.19 -26.38 -42.40
CA TYR A 447 20.34 -26.00 -43.21
C TYR A 447 21.37 -25.26 -42.35
N LEU A 448 22.44 -25.94 -41.98
CA LEU A 448 23.59 -25.34 -41.31
C LEU A 448 24.58 -24.83 -42.38
N ARG A 449 24.78 -23.49 -42.42
CA ARG A 449 25.65 -22.85 -43.42
C ARG A 449 26.87 -22.17 -42.82
N GLY A 450 26.84 -21.89 -41.51
CA GLY A 450 27.88 -21.14 -40.82
C GLY A 450 28.73 -21.96 -39.88
N THR A 451 29.82 -21.35 -39.42
CA THR A 451 30.78 -21.87 -38.43
C THR A 451 30.62 -21.14 -37.09
N ASP A 452 31.34 -21.58 -36.08
CA ASP A 452 31.44 -20.94 -34.77
C ASP A 452 30.10 -20.81 -34.01
N ASN A 453 29.18 -21.75 -34.27
CA ASN A 453 27.92 -21.84 -33.53
C ASN A 453 28.09 -22.74 -32.29
N LYS A 454 27.39 -22.38 -31.23
CA LYS A 454 27.33 -23.14 -29.98
C LYS A 454 25.92 -23.70 -29.80
N PHE A 455 25.79 -25.01 -29.92
CA PHE A 455 24.59 -25.77 -29.61
C PHE A 455 24.70 -26.28 -28.18
N ILE A 456 23.92 -25.75 -27.27
CA ILE A 456 24.02 -26.06 -25.84
C ILE A 456 22.71 -26.74 -25.40
N ILE A 457 22.83 -27.96 -24.87
CA ILE A 457 21.73 -28.59 -24.15
C ILE A 457 21.95 -28.37 -22.67
N ASP A 458 21.07 -27.57 -22.06
CA ASP A 458 21.13 -27.19 -20.67
C ASP A 458 19.71 -27.06 -20.08
N THR A 459 19.30 -28.05 -19.28
CA THR A 459 17.96 -28.08 -18.66
C THR A 459 17.79 -27.05 -17.54
N SER A 460 18.89 -26.54 -16.98
CA SER A 460 18.87 -25.55 -15.88
C SER A 460 18.65 -24.12 -16.35
N LYS A 461 18.74 -23.81 -17.64
CA LYS A 461 18.65 -22.44 -18.20
C LYS A 461 17.24 -22.03 -18.61
N MET A 462 16.27 -22.91 -18.50
CA MET A 462 14.89 -22.57 -18.85
C MET A 462 14.24 -21.68 -17.77
N PRO A 463 13.50 -20.63 -18.16
CA PRO A 463 12.90 -19.71 -17.19
C PRO A 463 12.06 -20.40 -16.11
N GLU A 464 11.32 -21.45 -16.47
CA GLU A 464 10.44 -22.19 -15.56
C GLU A 464 11.19 -23.11 -14.58
N SER A 465 12.35 -23.64 -14.97
CA SER A 465 13.12 -24.59 -14.15
C SER A 465 14.37 -23.98 -13.51
N ALA A 466 14.83 -22.83 -14.01
CA ALA A 466 16.08 -22.21 -13.56
C ALA A 466 16.02 -21.85 -12.07
N GLU A 467 14.95 -21.26 -11.62
CA GLU A 467 14.75 -20.86 -10.21
C GLU A 467 14.67 -22.09 -9.31
N ALA A 468 13.85 -23.09 -9.69
CA ALA A 468 13.72 -24.35 -8.95
C ALA A 468 15.05 -25.14 -8.89
N THR A 469 15.78 -25.22 -10.00
CA THR A 469 17.10 -25.87 -10.05
C THR A 469 18.12 -25.14 -9.17
N GLN A 470 18.14 -23.81 -9.22
CA GLN A 470 19.04 -23.01 -8.38
C GLN A 470 18.71 -23.14 -6.89
N GLU A 471 17.43 -23.15 -6.53
CA GLU A 471 16.99 -23.39 -5.16
C GLU A 471 17.42 -24.78 -4.66
N GLN A 472 17.28 -25.80 -5.49
CA GLN A 472 17.69 -27.17 -5.16
C GLN A 472 19.22 -27.28 -4.97
N LEU A 473 20.01 -26.65 -5.85
CA LEU A 473 21.46 -26.56 -5.70
C LEU A 473 21.86 -25.86 -4.39
N ASN A 474 21.22 -24.76 -4.06
CA ASN A 474 21.49 -24.05 -2.81
C ASN A 474 21.18 -24.92 -1.58
N LYS A 475 20.09 -25.70 -1.60
CA LYS A 475 19.76 -26.65 -0.54
C LYS A 475 20.82 -27.74 -0.39
N ILE A 476 21.31 -28.27 -1.51
CA ILE A 476 22.38 -29.28 -1.55
C ILE A 476 23.68 -28.71 -0.97
N GLU A 477 24.11 -27.52 -1.39
CA GLU A 477 25.32 -26.88 -0.88
C GLU A 477 25.23 -26.57 0.61
N TYR A 478 24.10 -26.04 1.05
CA TYR A 478 23.85 -25.79 2.48
C TYR A 478 23.93 -27.08 3.30
N THR A 479 23.29 -28.17 2.84
CA THR A 479 23.31 -29.46 3.54
C THR A 479 24.72 -30.08 3.56
N LYS A 480 25.51 -29.92 2.48
CA LYS A 480 26.92 -30.34 2.45
C LYS A 480 27.76 -29.57 3.49
N ALA A 481 27.57 -28.26 3.59
CA ALA A 481 28.28 -27.43 4.59
C ALA A 481 27.90 -27.81 6.03
N GLU A 482 26.63 -28.08 6.29
CA GLU A 482 26.17 -28.59 7.60
C GLU A 482 26.82 -29.94 7.94
N LEU A 483 26.84 -30.89 7.00
CA LEU A 483 27.44 -32.20 7.19
C LEU A 483 28.94 -32.08 7.49
N ALA A 484 29.68 -31.20 6.81
CA ALA A 484 31.10 -30.95 7.07
C ALA A 484 31.32 -30.40 8.49
N SER A 485 30.48 -29.46 8.94
CA SER A 485 30.51 -28.92 10.30
C SER A 485 30.19 -29.98 11.36
N LEU A 486 29.16 -30.79 11.11
CA LEU A 486 28.77 -31.89 12.01
C LEU A 486 29.88 -32.93 12.12
N LEU A 487 30.52 -33.28 11.02
CA LEU A 487 31.65 -34.24 11.01
C LEU A 487 32.80 -33.76 11.92
N LYS A 488 33.18 -32.48 11.78
CA LYS A 488 34.23 -31.88 12.63
C LYS A 488 33.83 -31.90 14.12
N ASN A 489 32.58 -31.61 14.44
CA ASN A 489 32.07 -31.65 15.82
C ASN A 489 32.06 -33.07 16.38
N ILE A 490 31.67 -34.08 15.57
CA ILE A 490 31.66 -35.49 15.92
C ILE A 490 33.11 -35.96 16.19
N GLU A 491 34.07 -35.63 15.34
CA GLU A 491 35.48 -35.95 15.55
C GLU A 491 36.03 -35.34 16.84
N THR A 492 35.74 -34.07 17.10
CA THR A 492 36.16 -33.40 18.34
C THR A 492 35.58 -34.09 19.57
N LYS A 493 34.29 -34.38 19.57
CA LYS A 493 33.63 -35.09 20.68
C LYS A 493 34.16 -36.51 20.86
N LYS A 494 34.40 -37.24 19.75
CA LYS A 494 35.02 -38.57 19.76
C LYS A 494 36.38 -38.56 20.42
N ASN A 495 37.23 -37.61 20.12
CA ASN A 495 38.56 -37.47 20.72
C ASN A 495 38.46 -37.21 22.22
N VAL A 496 37.60 -36.29 22.68
CA VAL A 496 37.36 -36.02 24.09
C VAL A 496 36.85 -37.25 24.84
N ILE A 497 35.95 -38.03 24.25
CA ILE A 497 35.46 -39.29 24.83
C ILE A 497 36.58 -40.32 24.98
N ASN A 498 37.41 -40.48 23.92
CA ASN A 498 38.55 -41.40 23.94
C ASN A 498 39.61 -41.02 24.98
N GLU A 499 40.00 -39.76 25.10
CA GLU A 499 40.95 -39.26 26.10
C GLU A 499 40.49 -39.52 27.55
N ASN A 500 39.18 -39.44 27.79
CA ASN A 500 38.64 -39.64 29.12
C ASN A 500 38.28 -41.10 29.43
N LYS A 501 38.27 -42.01 28.42
CA LYS A 501 37.79 -43.37 28.51
C LYS A 501 38.42 -44.18 29.66
N ASP A 502 39.74 -44.21 29.74
CA ASP A 502 40.50 -45.00 30.73
C ASP A 502 40.30 -44.47 32.16
N SER A 503 40.28 -43.15 32.31
CA SER A 503 39.99 -42.48 33.59
C SER A 503 38.56 -42.82 34.09
N ILE A 504 37.58 -42.84 33.18
CA ILE A 504 36.19 -43.16 33.50
C ILE A 504 35.99 -44.64 33.83
N TYR A 505 36.71 -45.55 33.13
CA TYR A 505 36.70 -46.98 33.46
C TYR A 505 37.19 -47.21 34.90
N THR A 506 38.31 -46.55 35.29
CA THR A 506 38.86 -46.65 36.65
C THR A 506 37.90 -46.09 37.71
N ILE A 507 37.25 -44.96 37.43
CA ILE A 507 36.26 -44.35 38.34
C ILE A 507 35.04 -45.25 38.44
N LYS A 508 34.56 -45.83 37.35
CA LYS A 508 33.40 -46.74 37.35
C LYS A 508 33.64 -48.02 38.17
N ALA A 509 34.82 -48.65 37.99
CA ALA A 509 35.24 -49.78 38.78
C ALA A 509 35.28 -49.45 40.28
N LYS A 510 35.87 -48.28 40.66
CA LYS A 510 35.90 -47.84 42.05
C LYS A 510 34.52 -47.54 42.65
N VAL A 511 33.63 -46.95 41.88
CA VAL A 511 32.23 -46.70 42.31
C VAL A 511 31.48 -48.00 42.51
N GLU A 512 31.67 -49.02 41.66
CA GLU A 512 31.10 -50.35 41.81
C GLU A 512 31.63 -51.08 43.04
N GLU A 513 32.94 -50.99 43.32
CA GLU A 513 33.58 -51.55 44.53
C GLU A 513 33.04 -50.91 45.82
N LEU A 514 32.94 -49.59 45.87
CA LEU A 514 32.39 -48.85 47.01
C LEU A 514 30.88 -49.17 47.21
N SER A 515 30.12 -49.30 46.11
CA SER A 515 28.72 -49.68 46.17
C SER A 515 28.49 -51.09 46.71
N LYS A 516 29.35 -52.06 46.34
CA LYS A 516 29.36 -53.42 46.91
C LYS A 516 29.69 -53.45 48.42
N ALA A 517 30.60 -52.51 48.84
CA ALA A 517 30.96 -52.35 50.26
C ALA A 517 29.91 -51.51 51.04
N LYS A 518 28.81 -51.08 50.45
CA LYS A 518 27.76 -50.23 51.05
C LYS A 518 28.31 -48.85 51.51
N VAL A 519 29.37 -48.37 50.88
CA VAL A 519 29.95 -47.05 51.14
C VAL A 519 29.47 -46.06 50.05
N ILE A 520 29.06 -44.87 50.48
CA ILE A 520 28.58 -43.84 49.55
C ILE A 520 29.76 -43.35 48.70
N PRO A 521 29.70 -43.45 47.33
CA PRO A 521 30.75 -42.99 46.46
C PRO A 521 30.96 -41.47 46.56
N PRO A 522 32.18 -40.95 46.39
CA PRO A 522 32.45 -39.52 46.38
C PRO A 522 31.61 -38.79 45.33
N VAL A 523 31.07 -37.61 45.69
CA VAL A 523 30.23 -36.78 44.82
C VAL A 523 30.98 -36.40 43.51
N THR A 524 32.30 -36.21 43.62
CA THR A 524 33.16 -35.91 42.45
C THR A 524 33.19 -37.04 41.43
N PHE A 525 33.15 -38.31 41.86
CA PHE A 525 33.12 -39.46 40.95
C PHE A 525 31.78 -39.54 40.22
N MET A 526 30.70 -39.36 40.97
CA MET A 526 29.35 -39.35 40.39
C MET A 526 29.16 -38.20 39.38
N LYS A 527 29.70 -37.03 39.69
CA LYS A 527 29.68 -35.87 38.80
C LYS A 527 30.46 -36.15 37.48
N LYS A 528 31.68 -36.70 37.58
CA LYS A 528 32.47 -37.06 36.38
C LYS A 528 31.80 -38.15 35.53
N LEU A 529 31.16 -39.15 36.12
CA LEU A 529 30.41 -40.17 35.39
C LEU A 529 29.20 -39.57 34.67
N LYS A 530 28.48 -38.63 35.31
CA LYS A 530 27.34 -37.95 34.72
C LYS A 530 27.77 -37.03 33.55
N GLU A 531 28.86 -36.31 33.71
CA GLU A 531 29.45 -35.45 32.64
C GLU A 531 29.87 -36.29 31.43
N TYR A 532 30.55 -37.43 31.67
CA TYR A 532 30.94 -38.34 30.58
C TYR A 532 29.73 -38.94 29.88
N GLN A 533 28.70 -39.37 30.64
CA GLN A 533 27.45 -39.87 30.06
C GLN A 533 26.76 -38.79 29.23
N GLY A 534 26.79 -37.53 29.67
CA GLY A 534 26.32 -36.39 28.88
C GLY A 534 27.06 -36.26 27.57
N LEU A 535 28.40 -36.31 27.56
CA LEU A 535 29.22 -36.27 26.35
C LEU A 535 28.92 -37.42 25.38
N VAL A 536 28.74 -38.64 25.88
CA VAL A 536 28.37 -39.80 25.07
C VAL A 536 26.97 -39.62 24.44
N ASN A 537 26.02 -39.10 25.20
CA ASN A 537 24.68 -38.82 24.71
C ASN A 537 24.68 -37.74 23.62
N GLU A 538 25.42 -36.65 23.83
CA GLU A 538 25.61 -35.60 22.80
C GLU A 538 26.27 -36.17 21.54
N TYR A 539 27.30 -36.98 21.68
CA TYR A 539 27.97 -37.63 20.52
C TYR A 539 26.98 -38.52 19.74
N ASN A 540 26.18 -39.35 20.46
CA ASN A 540 25.17 -40.20 19.80
C ASN A 540 24.07 -39.37 19.12
N THR A 541 23.70 -38.25 19.71
CA THR A 541 22.72 -37.30 19.10
C THR A 541 23.28 -36.70 17.83
N LEU A 542 24.56 -36.24 17.85
CA LEU A 542 25.23 -35.72 16.65
C LEU A 542 25.34 -36.78 15.53
N LEU A 543 25.64 -38.05 15.90
CA LEU A 543 25.67 -39.15 14.92
C LEU A 543 24.30 -39.39 14.28
N LYS A 544 23.24 -39.30 15.06
CA LYS A 544 21.87 -39.43 14.52
C LYS A 544 21.56 -38.30 13.57
N ILE A 545 21.81 -37.03 13.97
CA ILE A 545 21.61 -35.85 13.10
C ILE A 545 22.43 -35.97 11.82
N PHE A 546 23.68 -36.42 11.92
CA PHE A 546 24.54 -36.62 10.76
C PHE A 546 23.96 -37.65 9.79
N LYS A 547 23.43 -38.76 10.32
CA LYS A 547 22.78 -39.79 9.49
C LYS A 547 21.54 -39.24 8.81
N ASP A 548 20.65 -38.56 9.53
CA ASP A 548 19.43 -37.98 9.01
C ASP A 548 19.74 -36.93 7.91
N LYS A 549 20.77 -36.10 8.13
CA LYS A 549 21.23 -35.10 7.14
C LYS A 549 21.88 -35.75 5.91
N LYS A 550 22.56 -36.89 6.08
CA LYS A 550 23.12 -37.64 4.95
C LYS A 550 22.03 -38.26 4.09
N GLU A 551 20.97 -38.78 4.72
CA GLU A 551 19.79 -39.29 4.00
C GLU A 551 19.07 -38.15 3.25
N LEU A 552 18.90 -36.97 3.90
CA LEU A 552 18.35 -35.79 3.26
C LEU A 552 19.19 -35.36 2.04
N LEU A 553 20.51 -35.34 2.15
CA LEU A 553 21.37 -34.99 1.02
C LEU A 553 21.21 -35.97 -0.15
N ALA A 554 21.06 -37.28 0.12
CA ALA A 554 20.78 -38.26 -0.92
C ALA A 554 19.45 -37.95 -1.63
N THR A 555 18.39 -37.73 -0.87
CA THR A 555 17.08 -37.38 -1.44
C THR A 555 17.12 -36.10 -2.29
N LEU A 556 17.81 -35.04 -1.81
CA LEU A 556 17.95 -33.79 -2.58
C LEU A 556 18.74 -34.01 -3.89
N LYS A 557 19.73 -34.90 -3.91
CA LYS A 557 20.47 -35.26 -5.12
C LYS A 557 19.60 -36.06 -6.08
N ASP A 558 18.82 -37.02 -5.57
CA ASP A 558 17.91 -37.82 -6.42
C ASP A 558 16.86 -36.93 -7.08
N GLU A 559 16.31 -35.96 -6.34
CA GLU A 559 15.37 -34.96 -6.87
C GLU A 559 16.03 -34.12 -7.98
N LEU A 560 17.26 -33.65 -7.78
CA LEU A 560 18.02 -32.92 -8.79
C LEU A 560 18.33 -33.77 -10.03
N GLU A 561 18.66 -35.07 -9.84
CA GLU A 561 18.85 -36.01 -10.92
C GLU A 561 17.57 -36.20 -11.76
N ILE A 562 16.42 -36.27 -11.11
CA ILE A 562 15.12 -36.35 -11.81
C ILE A 562 14.91 -35.06 -12.64
N MET A 563 15.21 -33.87 -12.09
CA MET A 563 15.09 -32.61 -12.82
C MET A 563 15.99 -32.54 -14.05
N GLN A 564 17.18 -33.11 -13.99
CA GLN A 564 18.12 -33.08 -15.12
C GLN A 564 17.98 -34.27 -16.09
N ASN A 565 17.22 -35.33 -15.77
CA ASN A 565 17.08 -36.52 -16.63
C ASN A 565 16.58 -36.21 -18.05
N GLY A 566 15.88 -35.07 -18.23
CA GLY A 566 15.51 -34.55 -19.55
C GLY A 566 16.68 -34.40 -20.51
N ILE A 567 17.92 -34.21 -20.02
CA ILE A 567 19.12 -34.04 -20.84
C ILE A 567 19.43 -35.30 -21.71
N PHE A 568 19.11 -36.51 -21.22
CA PHE A 568 19.37 -37.76 -21.94
C PHE A 568 18.35 -38.01 -23.06
N SER A 569 17.18 -37.36 -23.01
CA SER A 569 16.19 -37.38 -24.08
C SER A 569 16.40 -36.23 -25.07
N ALA A 570 17.18 -35.23 -24.69
CA ALA A 570 17.42 -34.04 -25.49
C ALA A 570 18.31 -34.36 -26.71
N LYS A 571 18.05 -33.65 -27.80
CA LYS A 571 18.69 -33.91 -29.10
C LYS A 571 19.12 -32.62 -29.77
N VAL A 572 20.28 -32.68 -30.45
CA VAL A 572 20.68 -31.68 -31.44
C VAL A 572 20.60 -32.35 -32.82
N ILE A 573 19.68 -31.89 -33.67
CA ILE A 573 19.43 -32.43 -35.01
C ILE A 573 19.95 -31.44 -36.05
N ASN A 574 20.77 -31.92 -36.97
CA ASN A 574 21.10 -31.23 -38.20
C ASN A 574 20.63 -32.06 -39.38
N ARG A 575 19.66 -31.58 -40.13
CA ARG A 575 19.07 -32.31 -41.28
C ARG A 575 19.95 -32.24 -42.54
N GLY A 576 20.91 -31.30 -42.57
CA GLY A 576 21.89 -31.16 -43.60
C GLY A 576 23.27 -31.75 -43.21
N ASN A 577 24.30 -31.41 -43.97
CA ASN A 577 25.67 -31.75 -43.63
C ASN A 577 26.22 -30.81 -42.56
N TRP A 578 27.05 -31.31 -41.66
CA TRP A 578 27.76 -30.48 -40.70
C TRP A 578 28.84 -29.65 -41.39
N VAL A 579 28.95 -28.40 -40.92
CA VAL A 579 30.08 -27.52 -41.20
C VAL A 579 31.06 -27.64 -40.03
N GLU A 580 32.33 -27.45 -40.27
CA GLU A 580 33.36 -27.52 -39.24
C GLU A 580 33.22 -26.41 -38.19
N LEU A 581 33.87 -26.58 -37.03
CA LEU A 581 34.00 -25.62 -35.94
C LEU A 581 32.67 -25.24 -35.26
N ASN A 582 31.65 -26.08 -35.34
CA ASN A 582 30.44 -25.89 -34.53
C ASN A 582 30.55 -26.75 -33.26
N GLU A 583 30.35 -26.12 -32.11
CA GLU A 583 30.42 -26.76 -30.79
C GLU A 583 29.05 -27.27 -30.36
N ILE A 584 28.98 -28.56 -29.99
CA ILE A 584 27.81 -29.16 -29.36
C ILE A 584 28.18 -29.49 -27.92
N ARG A 585 27.45 -28.93 -26.95
CA ARG A 585 27.72 -29.04 -25.51
C ARG A 585 26.48 -29.50 -24.76
N PHE A 586 26.66 -30.53 -23.94
CA PHE A 586 25.67 -30.96 -22.95
C PHE A 586 26.16 -30.56 -21.57
N VAL A 587 25.35 -29.83 -20.82
CA VAL A 587 25.68 -29.32 -19.49
C VAL A 587 24.98 -30.18 -18.44
N ILE A 588 25.76 -30.93 -17.68
CA ILE A 588 25.29 -31.75 -16.56
C ILE A 588 25.44 -30.91 -15.30
N VAL A 589 24.37 -30.84 -14.49
CA VAL A 589 24.32 -29.99 -13.31
C VAL A 589 24.94 -30.67 -12.08
N ASP A 590 24.66 -31.98 -11.88
CA ASP A 590 25.24 -32.78 -10.80
C ASP A 590 25.60 -34.20 -11.31
N PRO A 591 26.86 -34.64 -11.27
CA PRO A 591 28.05 -33.83 -10.96
C PRO A 591 28.33 -32.78 -12.05
N PRO A 592 28.81 -31.57 -11.69
CA PRO A 592 29.02 -30.49 -12.66
C PRO A 592 30.04 -30.89 -13.75
N GLN A 593 29.55 -31.10 -14.96
CA GLN A 593 30.37 -31.54 -16.08
C GLN A 593 29.83 -31.02 -17.41
N ASN A 594 30.73 -30.65 -18.33
CA ASN A 594 30.41 -30.34 -19.71
C ASN A 594 30.93 -31.44 -20.65
N VAL A 595 30.03 -32.04 -21.41
CA VAL A 595 30.40 -33.01 -22.47
C VAL A 595 30.30 -32.28 -23.79
N THR A 596 31.46 -32.10 -24.45
CA THR A 596 31.56 -31.25 -25.65
C THR A 596 32.01 -32.05 -26.84
N TYR A 597 31.42 -31.74 -27.98
CA TYR A 597 31.79 -32.27 -29.29
C TYR A 597 31.94 -31.12 -30.30
N ILE A 598 32.96 -31.14 -31.14
CA ILE A 598 33.16 -30.17 -32.23
C ILE A 598 32.91 -30.89 -33.56
N SER A 599 32.00 -30.33 -34.37
CA SER A 599 31.63 -30.89 -35.65
C SER A 599 32.78 -30.84 -36.66
N LYS A 600 32.80 -31.82 -37.54
CA LYS A 600 33.77 -31.91 -38.66
C LYS A 600 33.05 -31.63 -39.98
N GLN A 601 33.82 -31.15 -40.96
CA GLN A 601 33.31 -30.89 -42.30
C GLN A 601 32.71 -32.15 -42.94
N ASN A 602 31.50 -32.03 -43.50
CA ASN A 602 30.77 -33.09 -44.18
C ASN A 602 30.47 -34.34 -43.32
N GLU A 603 30.37 -34.19 -42.02
CA GLU A 603 29.95 -35.27 -41.15
C GLU A 603 28.49 -35.65 -41.41
N THR A 604 28.20 -36.97 -41.44
CA THR A 604 26.91 -37.54 -41.83
C THR A 604 25.97 -37.85 -40.65
N ALA A 605 26.38 -37.57 -39.41
CA ALA A 605 25.53 -37.78 -38.26
C ALA A 605 24.39 -36.73 -38.23
N HIS A 606 23.14 -37.17 -38.26
CA HIS A 606 22.00 -36.25 -38.26
C HIS A 606 21.52 -35.89 -36.85
N ALA A 607 21.69 -36.76 -35.86
CA ALA A 607 21.31 -36.50 -34.49
C ALA A 607 22.47 -36.75 -33.52
N ILE A 608 22.64 -35.82 -32.58
CA ILE A 608 23.63 -35.87 -31.51
C ILE A 608 22.90 -35.83 -30.18
N THR A 609 23.17 -36.86 -29.34
CA THR A 609 22.55 -37.04 -28.02
C THR A 609 23.61 -37.34 -26.99
N LEU A 610 23.24 -37.25 -25.69
CA LEU A 610 24.05 -37.67 -24.57
C LEU A 610 23.61 -39.06 -24.10
N GLU A 611 24.58 -39.97 -23.87
CA GLU A 611 24.35 -41.29 -23.29
C GLU A 611 25.06 -41.40 -21.94
N LYS A 612 24.36 -41.90 -20.93
CA LYS A 612 24.92 -42.25 -19.62
C LYS A 612 25.30 -43.74 -19.64
N ILE A 613 26.55 -44.06 -19.32
CA ILE A 613 27.07 -45.42 -19.22
C ILE A 613 27.44 -45.68 -17.77
N GLY A 614 26.78 -46.64 -17.14
CA GLY A 614 26.94 -46.96 -15.71
C GLY A 614 25.97 -46.20 -14.83
N ASP A 615 25.98 -46.52 -13.53
CA ASP A 615 25.09 -45.96 -12.53
C ASP A 615 25.88 -45.31 -11.39
N GLY A 616 25.27 -44.33 -10.71
CA GLY A 616 25.83 -43.65 -9.55
C GLY A 616 27.02 -42.73 -9.87
N ASP A 617 27.92 -42.55 -8.89
CA ASP A 617 29.06 -41.63 -8.95
C ASP A 617 30.17 -42.06 -9.97
N GLU A 618 30.10 -43.29 -10.54
CA GLU A 618 31.01 -43.81 -11.55
C GLU A 618 30.43 -43.71 -12.98
N ALA A 619 29.32 -43.02 -13.19
CA ALA A 619 28.69 -42.89 -14.49
C ALA A 619 29.56 -42.07 -15.45
N GLU A 620 29.84 -42.63 -16.63
CA GLU A 620 30.50 -41.95 -17.76
C GLU A 620 29.45 -41.37 -18.71
N TYR A 621 29.69 -40.16 -19.19
CA TYR A 621 28.82 -39.49 -20.14
C TYR A 621 29.50 -39.35 -21.48
N LYS A 622 28.85 -39.87 -22.54
CA LYS A 622 29.43 -39.89 -23.90
C LYS A 622 28.47 -39.34 -24.95
N ILE A 623 29.03 -38.68 -25.93
CA ILE A 623 28.28 -38.24 -27.12
C ILE A 623 27.92 -39.44 -27.96
N LYS A 624 26.64 -39.62 -28.23
CA LYS A 624 26.11 -40.60 -29.19
C LYS A 624 25.67 -39.91 -30.45
N LYS A 625 26.07 -40.47 -31.61
CA LYS A 625 25.75 -39.99 -32.95
C LYS A 625 24.84 -40.98 -33.66
N SER A 626 23.81 -40.48 -34.33
CA SER A 626 22.89 -41.29 -35.12
C SER A 626 22.72 -40.70 -36.51
N ASN A 627 22.75 -41.60 -37.52
CA ASN A 627 22.44 -41.25 -38.91
C ASN A 627 20.94 -41.39 -39.23
N LYS A 628 20.10 -41.81 -38.26
CA LYS A 628 18.66 -41.89 -38.46
C LYS A 628 18.05 -40.51 -38.23
N LEU A 629 17.38 -39.97 -39.25
CA LEU A 629 16.47 -38.85 -39.13
C LEU A 629 15.15 -39.39 -38.56
N GLU A 630 14.76 -38.92 -37.42
CA GLU A 630 13.40 -39.08 -36.91
C GLU A 630 12.54 -37.99 -37.54
N ASP A 631 11.44 -38.36 -38.19
CA ASP A 631 10.46 -37.41 -38.70
C ASP A 631 9.67 -36.85 -37.51
N TYR A 632 10.05 -35.65 -37.06
CA TYR A 632 9.24 -34.87 -36.16
C TYR A 632 8.16 -34.19 -36.99
N THR A 633 6.92 -34.65 -36.87
CA THR A 633 5.76 -33.97 -37.42
C THR A 633 5.50 -32.70 -36.62
N ASP A 634 4.92 -31.65 -37.23
CA ASP A 634 4.59 -30.35 -36.63
C ASP A 634 3.70 -30.44 -35.35
N THR A 635 3.17 -31.64 -35.05
CA THR A 635 2.35 -31.92 -33.85
C THR A 635 3.13 -32.03 -32.55
N ASN A 636 4.46 -32.09 -32.60
CA ASN A 636 5.34 -32.15 -31.41
C ASN A 636 6.06 -30.81 -31.10
N PHE A 637 5.65 -29.74 -31.80
CA PHE A 637 6.18 -28.38 -31.62
C PHE A 637 5.19 -27.46 -30.91
#